data_c214fbbd4af9069252de74330738356d
#
_entry.id   c214fbbd4af9069252de74330738356d
#
_cell.length_a   1.000
_cell.length_b   1.000
_cell.length_c   1.000
_cell.angle_alpha   90.00
_cell.angle_beta   90.00
_cell.angle_gamma   90.00
#
_symmetry.space_group_name_H-M   'P 1'
#
loop_
_entity.id
_entity.type
_entity.pdbx_description
1 polymer ?
#
loop_
_entity_poly.entity_id
_entity_poly.type
_entity_poly.pdbx_seq_one_letter_code
_entity_poly.pdbx_strand_id
1 'polypeptide(L)'
;FDSWDKYQMGDQNVYPGPVDNSGLLTSGDVLAIKEHLIDELDYILIPTEGWNKLVSWYALMEGHEPISRKVVEQGMFVKHCKVEVYLTELKLCEDGNMDNVVTRRFSKADTIDTIEKEMCKLFSIPDEKETRLWNKYMSNTFEPLNKPDSTIQDAGLYQGQGRQSERAGLCGLSNLGNTCFMNSALQCLSNVPPLTEYFLKDKYNDELNEDNPLGMKGEIAKAYAEITKQSWSGKYSYVTPRPFKTQVGRFAPQFSGYQQQDSHELLAFLLDGLHEDLNRIRKKPYILLKDAEGRPDKVVAEEAWENHIKRNDSIIVDIFHGLFKSTLVCPVCAKVSVTFDPFCYLTLPLPMKKERTLEVYLVRLDPLAKPTQYKLTVPKVGYISDLCTSLSTLSGVPAEKMIVTDIYNHRFHRIFATNENLSSIMERDDIYVFEVAVNRLEDTDHVVIPVHLREKYKQSGYNHTSTPLFGQPFLITVPRTLCEDKLYNMLLLHLCMEYKPQKKAIFKLKDCIELFTTKEKLGAEDPWYCPNCKEHQQATKKLDLWSLPPVLVVHLKRFSYSRYMRDKLDSLVDFPLSDMEMSEFLIDPNAGPCRYDLIAVSNHYGGMGGGHYTAYAKNKDDDKWYNFDDSSVSPANKDQIVSKAAYVLFYQRQDTLEKRRPSKRQQHPS
;
A
#
# COMPACT_ATOMS: atom_id res chain seq x y z
N PHE A 1 9.89 8.68 33.71
CA PHE A 1 8.95 7.57 33.75
C PHE A 1 9.36 6.54 34.81
N ASP A 2 10.57 5.96 34.74
CA ASP A 2 11.03 4.94 35.68
C ASP A 2 11.00 5.36 37.15
N SER A 3 11.28 6.63 37.45
CA SER A 3 11.25 7.17 38.82
C SER A 3 9.81 7.35 39.31
N TRP A 4 8.90 7.70 38.43
CA TRP A 4 7.49 7.93 38.72
C TRP A 4 6.73 6.63 38.95
N ASP A 5 7.05 5.59 38.16
CA ASP A 5 6.51 4.22 38.34
C ASP A 5 6.96 3.64 39.67
N LYS A 6 8.22 3.80 40.05
CA LYS A 6 8.74 3.37 41.35
C LYS A 6 8.09 4.11 42.53
N TYR A 7 7.86 5.41 42.37
CA TYR A 7 7.16 6.21 43.38
C TYR A 7 5.68 5.78 43.55
N GLN A 8 4.98 5.51 42.43
CA GLN A 8 3.61 4.98 42.48
C GLN A 8 3.54 3.59 43.10
N MET A 9 4.57 2.77 42.98
CA MET A 9 4.65 1.44 43.64
C MET A 9 4.96 1.50 45.14
N GLY A 10 5.04 2.72 45.71
CA GLY A 10 5.18 2.94 47.15
C GLY A 10 6.62 3.07 47.64
N ASP A 11 7.59 3.23 46.76
CA ASP A 11 8.99 3.55 47.13
C ASP A 11 9.11 5.04 47.43
N GLN A 12 8.88 5.43 48.68
CA GLN A 12 8.95 6.81 49.17
C GLN A 12 10.34 7.46 49.06
N ASN A 13 11.37 6.68 48.75
CA ASN A 13 12.74 7.19 48.62
C ASN A 13 13.06 7.70 47.21
N VAL A 14 12.15 7.50 46.24
CA VAL A 14 12.33 7.91 44.85
C VAL A 14 11.35 9.02 44.47
N TYR A 15 11.56 10.23 45.02
CA TYR A 15 10.81 11.40 44.60
C TYR A 15 11.18 11.80 43.17
N PRO A 16 10.23 11.95 42.21
CA PRO A 16 10.53 12.18 40.81
C PRO A 16 11.27 13.49 40.52
N GLY A 17 11.18 14.47 41.41
CA GLY A 17 11.73 15.80 41.21
C GLY A 17 10.87 16.67 40.27
N PRO A 18 11.35 17.88 39.90
CA PRO A 18 10.66 18.75 38.98
C PRO A 18 10.55 18.18 37.59
N VAL A 19 9.48 18.55 36.86
CA VAL A 19 9.23 18.10 35.49
C VAL A 19 10.28 18.66 34.57
N ASP A 20 11.01 17.79 33.89
CA ASP A 20 12.06 18.12 32.92
C ASP A 20 11.71 17.56 31.54
N ASN A 21 11.44 18.45 30.59
CA ASN A 21 11.15 18.13 29.20
C ASN A 21 12.33 18.44 28.26
N SER A 22 13.51 18.80 28.78
CA SER A 22 14.69 19.15 27.97
C SER A 22 15.09 18.01 27.03
N GLY A 23 14.88 16.78 27.46
CA GLY A 23 15.17 15.58 26.67
C GLY A 23 14.38 15.48 25.35
N LEU A 24 13.24 16.18 25.25
CA LEU A 24 12.40 16.20 24.03
C LEU A 24 12.84 17.28 23.03
N LEU A 25 13.64 18.26 23.43
CA LEU A 25 14.01 19.41 22.61
C LEU A 25 15.33 19.21 21.88
N THR A 26 15.46 19.82 20.70
CA THR A 26 16.67 19.74 19.87
C THR A 26 17.77 20.66 20.39
N SER A 27 17.41 21.89 20.85
CA SER A 27 18.37 22.95 21.20
C SER A 27 17.85 23.93 22.25
N GLY A 28 17.04 23.47 23.22
CA GLY A 28 16.41 24.33 24.21
C GLY A 28 15.23 25.17 23.71
N ASP A 29 14.94 25.14 22.42
CA ASP A 29 13.78 25.82 21.82
C ASP A 29 12.52 24.95 21.97
N VAL A 30 11.54 25.45 22.73
CA VAL A 30 10.23 24.77 22.95
C VAL A 30 9.42 24.53 21.67
N LEU A 31 9.77 25.21 20.59
CA LEU A 31 9.16 24.99 19.28
C LEU A 31 9.83 23.84 18.49
N ALA A 32 11.05 23.45 18.85
CA ALA A 32 11.87 22.48 18.16
C ALA A 32 11.97 21.15 18.92
N ILE A 33 11.00 20.26 18.70
CA ILE A 33 11.02 18.90 19.25
C ILE A 33 11.93 18.01 18.38
N LYS A 34 12.65 17.07 19.01
CA LYS A 34 13.45 16.06 18.32
C LYS A 34 12.59 15.25 17.35
N GLU A 35 13.12 14.96 16.18
CA GLU A 35 12.44 14.14 15.17
C GLU A 35 12.33 12.67 15.62
N HIS A 36 11.30 11.97 15.12
CA HIS A 36 11.09 10.52 15.33
C HIS A 36 10.74 10.06 16.76
N LEU A 37 10.26 10.94 17.60
CA LEU A 37 9.72 10.56 18.91
C LEU A 37 8.38 9.85 18.76
N ILE A 38 8.18 8.78 19.52
CA ILE A 38 6.98 7.92 19.49
C ILE A 38 6.06 8.30 20.65
N ASP A 39 4.79 8.54 20.32
CA ASP A 39 3.75 8.81 21.31
C ASP A 39 3.56 7.61 22.25
N GLU A 40 3.31 7.88 23.53
CA GLU A 40 3.21 6.91 24.63
C GLU A 40 4.51 6.17 24.99
N LEU A 41 5.58 6.31 24.20
CA LEU A 41 6.89 5.71 24.46
C LEU A 41 7.93 6.77 24.86
N ASP A 42 8.10 7.80 24.05
CA ASP A 42 9.10 8.86 24.26
C ASP A 42 8.48 10.10 24.91
N TYR A 43 7.19 10.34 24.70
CA TYR A 43 6.42 11.43 25.31
C TYR A 43 4.95 11.03 25.48
N ILE A 44 4.24 11.78 26.32
CA ILE A 44 2.78 11.68 26.47
C ILE A 44 2.12 13.05 26.28
N LEU A 45 0.92 13.01 25.73
CA LEU A 45 0.07 14.20 25.57
C LEU A 45 -0.91 14.28 26.74
N ILE A 46 -0.90 15.40 27.46
CA ILE A 46 -1.83 15.62 28.56
C ILE A 46 -2.62 16.91 28.36
N PRO A 47 -3.91 16.96 28.76
CA PRO A 47 -4.68 18.19 28.73
C PRO A 47 -4.05 19.27 29.62
N THR A 48 -4.29 20.55 29.27
CA THR A 48 -3.73 21.70 29.98
C THR A 48 -4.05 21.70 31.50
N GLU A 49 -5.26 21.25 31.87
CA GLU A 49 -5.63 21.12 33.29
C GLU A 49 -4.79 20.08 34.03
N GLY A 50 -4.51 18.96 33.37
CA GLY A 50 -3.64 17.88 33.88
C GLY A 50 -2.21 18.37 34.03
N TRP A 51 -1.70 19.09 33.03
CA TRP A 51 -0.38 19.73 33.06
C TRP A 51 -0.25 20.70 34.22
N ASN A 52 -1.22 21.60 34.41
CA ASN A 52 -1.20 22.59 35.49
C ASN A 52 -1.19 21.92 36.87
N LYS A 53 -1.91 20.81 37.04
CA LYS A 53 -1.87 20.03 38.29
C LYS A 53 -0.51 19.36 38.48
N LEU A 54 0.05 18.78 37.45
CA LEU A 54 1.37 18.14 37.51
C LEU A 54 2.45 19.15 37.93
N VAL A 55 2.47 20.30 37.31
CA VAL A 55 3.42 21.40 37.65
C VAL A 55 3.16 21.94 39.07
N SER A 56 1.91 22.00 39.53
CA SER A 56 1.60 22.40 40.91
C SER A 56 2.12 21.44 41.96
N TRP A 57 2.25 20.17 41.64
CA TRP A 57 2.73 19.11 42.55
C TRP A 57 4.25 18.97 42.55
N TYR A 58 4.85 19.01 41.36
CA TYR A 58 6.27 18.66 41.14
C TYR A 58 7.15 19.86 40.77
N ALA A 59 6.54 20.99 40.45
CA ALA A 59 7.17 22.15 39.82
C ALA A 59 7.75 21.84 38.42
N LEU A 60 8.11 22.87 37.69
CA LEU A 60 8.86 22.77 36.43
C LEU A 60 10.32 23.05 36.74
N MET A 61 11.25 22.38 36.05
CA MET A 61 12.67 22.61 36.22
C MET A 61 13.03 24.06 35.93
N GLU A 62 13.90 24.65 36.72
CA GLU A 62 14.28 26.05 36.63
C GLU A 62 14.87 26.39 35.25
N GLY A 63 14.37 27.46 34.63
CA GLY A 63 14.77 27.87 33.28
C GLY A 63 14.08 27.12 32.12
N HIS A 64 13.13 26.23 32.41
CA HIS A 64 12.36 25.54 31.39
C HIS A 64 10.99 26.16 31.18
N GLU A 65 10.51 26.10 29.93
CA GLU A 65 9.15 26.52 29.56
C GLU A 65 8.27 25.31 29.24
N PRO A 66 6.93 25.41 29.44
CA PRO A 66 5.99 24.39 29.05
C PRO A 66 5.99 24.17 27.53
N ILE A 67 6.02 22.91 27.08
CA ILE A 67 5.84 22.57 25.66
C ILE A 67 4.34 22.46 25.38
N SER A 68 3.75 23.55 24.86
CA SER A 68 2.33 23.58 24.48
C SER A 68 2.15 23.30 22.98
N ARG A 69 1.11 22.54 22.64
CA ARG A 69 0.75 22.22 21.23
C ARG A 69 -0.74 22.38 21.02
N LYS A 70 -1.10 22.87 19.82
CA LYS A 70 -2.50 23.06 19.43
C LYS A 70 -3.12 21.77 18.94
N VAL A 71 -4.43 21.65 19.12
CA VAL A 71 -5.23 20.62 18.49
C VAL A 71 -5.62 21.13 17.11
N VAL A 72 -5.34 20.35 16.08
CA VAL A 72 -5.69 20.65 14.69
C VAL A 72 -6.71 19.64 14.18
N GLU A 73 -7.67 20.11 13.39
CA GLU A 73 -8.62 19.25 12.70
C GLU A 73 -7.96 18.66 11.45
N GLN A 74 -7.98 17.34 11.34
CA GLN A 74 -7.52 16.61 10.14
C GLN A 74 -8.66 15.81 9.55
N GLY A 75 -8.80 15.81 8.22
CA GLY A 75 -9.80 15.07 7.47
C GLY A 75 -10.89 15.96 6.89
N MET A 76 -11.29 15.67 5.64
CA MET A 76 -12.29 16.47 4.92
C MET A 76 -13.74 16.04 5.18
N PHE A 77 -13.97 14.77 5.45
CA PHE A 77 -15.33 14.23 5.64
C PHE A 77 -15.60 13.77 7.07
N VAL A 78 -14.59 13.24 7.75
CA VAL A 78 -14.63 12.97 9.18
C VAL A 78 -13.49 13.78 9.77
N LYS A 79 -13.83 14.85 10.47
CA LYS A 79 -12.86 15.68 11.15
C LYS A 79 -12.36 14.94 12.38
N HIS A 80 -11.11 14.54 12.37
CA HIS A 80 -10.42 14.01 13.53
C HIS A 80 -9.57 15.11 14.15
N CYS A 81 -9.76 15.35 15.43
CA CYS A 81 -8.91 16.26 16.19
C CYS A 81 -7.63 15.52 16.59
N LYS A 82 -6.49 16.07 16.23
CA LYS A 82 -5.17 15.55 16.59
C LYS A 82 -4.29 16.68 17.13
N VAL A 83 -3.52 16.37 18.17
CA VAL A 83 -2.51 17.33 18.66
C VAL A 83 -1.37 17.42 17.64
N GLU A 84 -1.02 18.64 17.23
CA GLU A 84 0.09 18.91 16.31
C GLU A 84 1.41 18.95 17.09
N VAL A 85 2.06 17.80 17.24
CA VAL A 85 3.34 17.69 17.95
C VAL A 85 4.46 18.43 17.23
N TYR A 86 4.54 18.27 15.90
CA TYR A 86 5.55 18.86 15.05
C TYR A 86 5.00 20.08 14.30
N LEU A 87 5.59 21.25 14.54
CA LEU A 87 5.19 22.52 13.93
C LEU A 87 5.74 22.65 12.50
N THR A 88 5.03 23.42 11.67
CA THR A 88 5.43 23.73 10.30
C THR A 88 6.52 24.80 10.29
N GLU A 89 7.64 24.52 9.66
CA GLU A 89 8.74 25.45 9.48
C GLU A 89 8.54 26.29 8.22
N LEU A 90 8.50 27.61 8.37
CA LEU A 90 8.40 28.58 7.27
C LEU A 90 9.67 29.42 7.19
N LYS A 91 10.11 29.71 5.98
CA LYS A 91 11.20 30.64 5.67
C LYS A 91 10.61 31.98 5.30
N LEU A 92 11.00 33.00 6.03
CA LEU A 92 10.47 34.37 5.94
C LEU A 92 11.57 35.31 5.46
N CYS A 93 11.28 36.18 4.51
CA CYS A 93 12.19 37.24 4.05
C CYS A 93 11.41 38.49 3.62
N GLU A 94 12.08 39.64 3.56
CA GLU A 94 11.52 40.87 3.02
C GLU A 94 11.66 40.92 1.48
N ASP A 95 10.72 41.58 0.82
CA ASP A 95 10.87 41.94 -0.58
C ASP A 95 12.05 42.92 -0.75
N GLY A 96 12.91 42.63 -1.70
CA GLY A 96 14.13 43.40 -1.93
C GLY A 96 15.36 42.92 -1.15
N ASN A 97 15.23 42.07 -0.14
CA ASN A 97 16.35 41.41 0.54
C ASN A 97 16.12 39.90 0.74
N MET A 98 16.08 39.19 -0.37
CA MET A 98 15.79 37.76 -0.42
C MET A 98 16.92 36.87 0.16
N ASP A 99 18.09 37.45 0.46
CA ASP A 99 19.22 36.72 1.06
C ASP A 99 19.10 36.70 2.59
N ASN A 100 18.33 37.62 3.19
CA ASN A 100 18.07 37.63 4.63
C ASN A 100 16.85 36.76 4.99
N VAL A 101 17.04 35.46 4.97
CA VAL A 101 15.97 34.50 5.27
C VAL A 101 16.00 34.13 6.76
N VAL A 102 14.90 34.34 7.44
CA VAL A 102 14.69 33.94 8.85
C VAL A 102 13.72 32.74 8.87
N THR A 103 14.11 31.69 9.56
CA THR A 103 13.25 30.50 9.73
C THR A 103 12.44 30.60 11.02
N ARG A 104 11.15 30.34 10.96
CA ARG A 104 10.23 30.29 12.11
C ARG A 104 9.28 29.11 12.01
N ARG A 105 8.83 28.63 13.17
CA ARG A 105 7.90 27.50 13.28
C ARG A 105 6.52 27.98 13.69
N PHE A 106 5.50 27.49 12.98
CA PHE A 106 4.10 27.83 13.18
C PHE A 106 3.24 26.57 13.28
N SER A 107 2.13 26.65 14.00
CA SER A 107 1.09 25.64 13.94
C SER A 107 0.31 25.75 12.62
N LYS A 108 -0.14 24.64 12.09
CA LYS A 108 -1.05 24.62 10.92
C LYS A 108 -2.36 25.35 11.18
N ALA A 109 -2.73 25.50 12.45
CA ALA A 109 -3.88 26.30 12.91
C ALA A 109 -3.56 27.78 13.10
N ASP A 110 -2.33 28.22 12.90
CA ASP A 110 -2.00 29.65 12.89
C ASP A 110 -2.50 30.30 11.61
N THR A 111 -2.93 31.55 11.68
CA THR A 111 -3.49 32.30 10.56
C THR A 111 -2.41 33.08 9.81
N ILE A 112 -2.73 33.50 8.57
CA ILE A 112 -1.88 34.40 7.78
C ILE A 112 -1.58 35.69 8.54
N ASP A 113 -2.57 36.26 9.26
CA ASP A 113 -2.40 37.41 10.15
C ASP A 113 -1.34 37.14 11.25
N THR A 114 -1.31 35.95 11.81
CA THR A 114 -0.29 35.56 12.80
C THR A 114 1.11 35.57 12.19
N ILE A 115 1.28 35.08 10.98
CA ILE A 115 2.58 35.11 10.26
C ILE A 115 2.99 36.57 9.99
N GLU A 116 2.05 37.40 9.53
CA GLU A 116 2.31 38.80 9.20
C GLU A 116 2.79 39.57 10.42
N LYS A 117 2.11 39.42 11.55
CA LYS A 117 2.50 40.03 12.84
C LYS A 117 3.89 39.58 13.32
N GLU A 118 4.20 38.29 13.16
CA GLU A 118 5.51 37.78 13.51
C GLU A 118 6.60 38.30 12.56
N MET A 119 6.33 38.41 11.26
CA MET A 119 7.26 39.05 10.31
C MET A 119 7.51 40.50 10.60
N CYS A 120 6.46 41.27 10.93
CA CYS A 120 6.62 42.68 11.33
C CYS A 120 7.57 42.84 12.53
N LYS A 121 7.45 41.94 13.53
CA LYS A 121 8.37 41.94 14.69
C LYS A 121 9.80 41.58 14.30
N LEU A 122 9.95 40.51 13.50
CA LEU A 122 11.26 39.98 13.09
C LEU A 122 12.07 40.98 12.27
N PHE A 123 11.42 41.69 11.36
CA PHE A 123 12.04 42.66 10.46
C PHE A 123 11.91 44.12 10.95
N SER A 124 11.44 44.32 12.18
CA SER A 124 11.27 45.62 12.81
C SER A 124 10.45 46.59 11.94
N ILE A 125 9.38 46.12 11.33
CA ILE A 125 8.47 46.92 10.51
C ILE A 125 7.50 47.64 11.44
N PRO A 126 7.36 48.98 11.37
CA PRO A 126 6.42 49.74 12.19
C PRO A 126 4.96 49.32 11.92
N ASP A 127 4.14 49.28 12.98
CA ASP A 127 2.73 48.86 12.88
C ASP A 127 1.87 49.79 11.99
N GLU A 128 2.35 50.98 11.70
CA GLU A 128 1.69 51.98 10.84
C GLU A 128 1.90 51.70 9.35
N LYS A 129 2.79 50.77 9.01
CA LYS A 129 3.15 50.45 7.62
C LYS A 129 2.29 49.29 7.09
N GLU A 130 1.57 49.56 6.01
CA GLU A 130 0.80 48.50 5.34
C GLU A 130 1.75 47.43 4.78
N THR A 131 1.50 46.18 5.15
CA THR A 131 2.26 44.99 4.70
C THR A 131 1.36 44.04 3.91
N ARG A 132 1.96 43.23 3.08
CA ARG A 132 1.28 42.14 2.32
C ARG A 132 2.16 40.95 2.25
N LEU A 133 1.60 39.79 2.52
CA LEU A 133 2.31 38.50 2.40
C LEU A 133 2.13 37.87 1.03
N TRP A 134 3.21 37.30 0.56
CA TRP A 134 3.26 36.54 -0.68
C TRP A 134 3.90 35.20 -0.45
N ASN A 135 3.29 34.13 -0.97
CA ASN A 135 3.92 32.82 -1.02
C ASN A 135 4.79 32.73 -2.28
N LYS A 136 6.07 32.43 -2.11
CA LYS A 136 7.02 32.24 -3.21
C LYS A 136 7.11 30.75 -3.53
N TYR A 137 6.74 30.40 -4.75
CA TYR A 137 6.97 29.06 -5.31
C TYR A 137 8.35 28.95 -5.96
N MET A 138 8.83 27.73 -6.17
CA MET A 138 10.17 27.44 -6.71
C MET A 138 10.43 28.04 -8.09
N SER A 139 9.40 28.21 -8.89
CA SER A 139 9.46 28.82 -10.24
C SER A 139 9.63 30.33 -10.27
N ASN A 140 10.02 30.98 -9.13
CA ASN A 140 9.94 32.42 -8.93
C ASN A 140 8.55 33.00 -9.17
N THR A 141 7.51 32.19 -9.01
CA THR A 141 6.12 32.64 -9.04
C THR A 141 5.71 33.05 -7.64
N PHE A 142 4.99 34.16 -7.55
CA PHE A 142 4.51 34.72 -6.31
C PHE A 142 2.98 34.69 -6.29
N GLU A 143 2.38 34.19 -5.22
CA GLU A 143 0.94 34.21 -5.01
C GLU A 143 0.59 35.04 -3.77
N PRO A 144 -0.30 36.04 -3.88
CA PRO A 144 -0.67 36.86 -2.74
C PRO A 144 -1.53 36.07 -1.73
N LEU A 145 -1.20 36.22 -0.46
CA LEU A 145 -1.96 35.64 0.65
C LEU A 145 -3.00 36.65 1.16
N ASN A 146 -4.10 36.79 0.43
CA ASN A 146 -5.08 37.88 0.63
C ASN A 146 -6.14 37.61 1.71
N LYS A 147 -6.11 36.45 2.39
CA LYS A 147 -7.09 36.07 3.42
C LYS A 147 -6.40 35.97 4.78
N PRO A 148 -6.40 37.04 5.57
CA PRO A 148 -5.68 37.05 6.86
C PRO A 148 -6.19 36.03 7.86
N ASP A 149 -7.48 35.69 7.83
CA ASP A 149 -8.10 34.67 8.70
C ASP A 149 -7.90 33.22 8.25
N SER A 150 -7.35 32.99 7.04
CA SER A 150 -7.02 31.64 6.58
C SER A 150 -5.91 31.07 7.44
N THR A 151 -6.09 29.81 7.85
CA THR A 151 -5.01 29.07 8.51
C THR A 151 -3.88 28.72 7.54
N ILE A 152 -2.70 28.45 8.07
CA ILE A 152 -1.56 27.93 7.29
C ILE A 152 -1.99 26.72 6.46
N GLN A 153 -2.80 25.82 7.05
CA GLN A 153 -3.34 24.65 6.37
C GLN A 153 -4.27 25.03 5.22
N ASP A 154 -5.20 25.96 5.42
CA ASP A 154 -6.16 26.39 4.40
C ASP A 154 -5.49 27.20 3.28
N ALA A 155 -4.49 28.00 3.63
CA ALA A 155 -3.67 28.75 2.67
C ALA A 155 -2.70 27.86 1.88
N GLY A 156 -2.61 26.58 2.25
CA GLY A 156 -1.74 25.63 1.58
C GLY A 156 -0.25 25.90 1.75
N LEU A 157 0.13 26.57 2.85
CA LEU A 157 1.52 26.74 3.22
C LEU A 157 2.01 25.45 3.89
N TYR A 158 2.88 24.77 3.21
CA TYR A 158 3.52 23.56 3.74
C TYR A 158 5.00 23.83 3.94
N GLN A 159 5.60 23.08 4.85
CA GLN A 159 7.04 23.05 4.99
C GLN A 159 7.62 22.64 3.65
N GLY A 160 7.99 23.61 2.82
CA GLY A 160 8.60 23.37 1.53
C GLY A 160 10.07 23.10 1.74
N GLN A 161 10.54 21.94 1.27
CA GLN A 161 11.95 21.60 1.15
C GLN A 161 12.67 21.39 2.49
N GLY A 162 12.55 20.18 2.98
CA GLY A 162 13.40 19.68 4.04
C GLY A 162 14.89 19.75 3.68
N ARG A 163 15.74 19.41 4.65
CA ARG A 163 17.20 19.40 4.57
C ARG A 163 17.75 18.99 3.21
N GLN A 164 18.82 19.64 2.78
CA GLN A 164 19.61 19.28 1.61
C GLN A 164 19.91 17.77 1.61
N SER A 165 19.36 17.05 0.65
CA SER A 165 19.76 15.66 0.41
C SER A 165 21.04 15.73 -0.41
N GLU A 166 22.11 15.14 0.08
CA GLU A 166 23.39 15.07 -0.66
C GLU A 166 23.32 14.08 -1.83
N ARG A 167 22.21 13.34 -1.98
CA ARG A 167 22.09 12.23 -2.94
C ARG A 167 20.90 12.44 -3.89
N ALA A 168 21.21 12.40 -5.19
CA ALA A 168 20.21 12.48 -6.25
C ALA A 168 19.23 11.29 -6.20
N GLY A 169 17.95 11.56 -6.41
CA GLY A 169 16.89 10.54 -6.46
C GLY A 169 16.41 10.03 -5.09
N LEU A 170 16.99 10.49 -3.97
CA LEU A 170 16.54 10.18 -2.63
C LEU A 170 15.69 11.33 -2.07
N CYS A 171 14.62 11.65 -2.76
CA CYS A 171 13.72 12.74 -2.46
C CYS A 171 12.30 12.20 -2.27
N GLY A 172 11.70 12.45 -1.10
CA GLY A 172 10.33 12.09 -0.81
C GLY A 172 9.30 12.98 -1.49
N LEU A 173 8.03 12.64 -1.41
CA LEU A 173 6.91 13.42 -1.93
C LEU A 173 5.90 13.65 -0.81
N SER A 174 5.57 14.91 -0.53
CA SER A 174 4.59 15.23 0.52
C SER A 174 3.21 14.66 0.19
N ASN A 175 2.54 14.13 1.19
CA ASN A 175 1.15 13.69 1.07
C ASN A 175 0.22 14.92 1.16
N LEU A 176 -0.55 15.15 0.10
CA LEU A 176 -1.49 16.27 -0.04
C LEU A 176 -2.90 15.95 0.45
N GLY A 177 -3.07 14.89 1.23
CA GLY A 177 -4.34 14.31 1.63
C GLY A 177 -4.68 13.09 0.76
N ASN A 178 -4.38 11.90 1.28
CA ASN A 178 -4.55 10.60 0.60
C ASN A 178 -3.87 10.46 -0.78
N THR A 179 -2.81 11.22 -1.06
CA THR A 179 -2.06 11.14 -2.33
C THR A 179 -0.91 10.13 -2.31
N CYS A 180 -0.85 9.25 -1.34
CA CYS A 180 0.16 8.18 -1.27
C CYS A 180 0.15 7.27 -2.51
N PHE A 181 -1.03 7.02 -3.12
CA PHE A 181 -1.16 6.28 -4.38
C PHE A 181 -0.39 6.94 -5.53
N MET A 182 -0.47 8.27 -5.62
CA MET A 182 0.25 9.08 -6.61
C MET A 182 1.75 9.10 -6.30
N ASN A 183 2.11 9.33 -5.04
CA ASN A 183 3.50 9.38 -4.62
C ASN A 183 4.21 8.05 -4.90
N SER A 184 3.58 6.93 -4.58
CA SER A 184 4.12 5.59 -4.85
C SER A 184 4.35 5.34 -6.35
N ALA A 185 3.36 5.66 -7.20
CA ALA A 185 3.48 5.51 -8.65
C ALA A 185 4.61 6.40 -9.23
N LEU A 186 4.69 7.67 -8.79
CA LEU A 186 5.74 8.60 -9.21
C LEU A 186 7.12 8.13 -8.78
N GLN A 187 7.30 7.62 -7.57
CA GLN A 187 8.58 7.09 -7.10
C GLN A 187 9.03 5.87 -7.90
N CYS A 188 8.11 4.98 -8.25
CA CYS A 188 8.43 3.85 -9.12
C CYS A 188 8.89 4.32 -10.51
N LEU A 189 8.15 5.23 -11.16
CA LEU A 189 8.50 5.77 -12.47
C LEU A 189 9.81 6.57 -12.44
N SER A 190 10.01 7.38 -11.41
CA SER A 190 11.23 8.18 -11.22
C SER A 190 12.49 7.33 -11.08
N ASN A 191 12.36 6.06 -10.70
CA ASN A 191 13.46 5.10 -10.58
C ASN A 191 13.56 4.13 -11.78
N VAL A 192 12.90 4.45 -12.90
CA VAL A 192 13.10 3.80 -14.20
C VAL A 192 14.22 4.53 -14.95
N PRO A 193 15.46 3.99 -15.00
CA PRO A 193 16.63 4.76 -15.44
C PRO A 193 16.50 5.37 -16.83
N PRO A 194 16.07 4.64 -17.90
CA PRO A 194 15.97 5.23 -19.23
C PRO A 194 14.94 6.38 -19.33
N LEU A 195 13.83 6.29 -18.59
CA LEU A 195 12.81 7.34 -18.55
C LEU A 195 13.33 8.58 -17.80
N THR A 196 13.93 8.38 -16.65
CA THR A 196 14.47 9.46 -15.83
C THR A 196 15.57 10.22 -16.56
N GLU A 197 16.49 9.52 -17.19
CA GLU A 197 17.57 10.18 -17.98
C GLU A 197 17.03 10.96 -19.17
N TYR A 198 15.99 10.49 -19.80
CA TYR A 198 15.32 11.22 -20.91
C TYR A 198 14.82 12.59 -20.44
N PHE A 199 14.16 12.66 -19.28
CA PHE A 199 13.66 13.92 -18.74
C PHE A 199 14.77 14.80 -18.14
N LEU A 200 15.77 14.23 -17.47
CA LEU A 200 16.89 14.98 -16.91
C LEU A 200 17.77 15.61 -17.99
N LYS A 201 17.84 15.01 -19.18
CA LYS A 201 18.58 15.53 -20.35
C LYS A 201 17.75 16.48 -21.23
N ASP A 202 16.58 16.88 -20.78
CA ASP A 202 15.67 17.80 -21.48
C ASP A 202 15.21 17.35 -22.87
N LYS A 203 15.37 16.09 -23.24
CA LYS A 203 14.98 15.55 -24.56
C LYS A 203 13.50 15.69 -24.84
N TYR A 204 12.66 15.69 -23.79
CA TYR A 204 11.23 15.83 -23.93
C TYR A 204 10.80 17.16 -24.59
N ASN A 205 11.59 18.25 -24.43
CA ASN A 205 11.26 19.57 -25.00
C ASN A 205 11.15 19.55 -26.53
N ASP A 206 12.01 18.77 -27.19
CA ASP A 206 12.01 18.65 -28.65
C ASP A 206 10.87 17.75 -29.16
N GLU A 207 10.31 16.89 -28.27
CA GLU A 207 9.30 15.90 -28.61
C GLU A 207 7.89 16.28 -28.16
N LEU A 208 7.71 17.41 -27.45
CA LEU A 208 6.38 17.87 -27.00
C LEU A 208 5.42 18.00 -28.19
N ASN A 209 4.22 17.39 -28.04
CA ASN A 209 3.15 17.41 -29.01
C ASN A 209 1.91 18.11 -28.45
N GLU A 210 1.97 19.45 -28.42
CA GLU A 210 0.91 20.28 -27.82
C GLU A 210 -0.38 20.31 -28.66
N ASP A 211 -0.28 20.02 -29.95
CA ASP A 211 -1.40 20.03 -30.92
C ASP A 211 -2.15 18.67 -30.97
N ASN A 212 -1.66 17.65 -30.30
CA ASN A 212 -2.31 16.33 -30.31
C ASN A 212 -3.68 16.38 -29.63
N PRO A 213 -4.79 16.11 -30.34
CA PRO A 213 -6.13 16.16 -29.75
C PRO A 213 -6.38 15.08 -28.68
N LEU A 214 -5.57 14.02 -28.67
CA LEU A 214 -5.60 12.95 -27.67
C LEU A 214 -4.68 13.23 -26.48
N GLY A 215 -3.78 14.20 -26.62
CA GLY A 215 -2.83 14.60 -25.60
C GLY A 215 -3.40 15.62 -24.63
N MET A 216 -2.56 16.01 -23.69
CA MET A 216 -2.87 16.95 -22.62
C MET A 216 -2.10 18.29 -22.81
N LYS A 217 -1.94 18.68 -24.05
CA LYS A 217 -1.25 19.91 -24.48
C LYS A 217 0.20 19.99 -23.99
N GLY A 218 0.85 18.85 -23.79
CA GLY A 218 2.20 18.79 -23.24
C GLY A 218 2.29 19.05 -21.73
N GLU A 219 1.18 19.38 -21.06
CA GLU A 219 1.18 19.82 -19.66
C GLU A 219 1.55 18.71 -18.68
N ILE A 220 1.12 17.47 -18.95
CA ILE A 220 1.50 16.32 -18.11
C ILE A 220 2.98 16.01 -18.25
N ALA A 221 3.52 16.06 -19.47
CA ALA A 221 4.95 15.84 -19.71
C ALA A 221 5.81 16.91 -19.02
N LYS A 222 5.40 18.19 -19.09
CA LYS A 222 6.08 19.32 -18.42
C LYS A 222 6.04 19.16 -16.90
N ALA A 223 4.87 18.83 -16.33
CA ALA A 223 4.70 18.65 -14.90
C ALA A 223 5.51 17.45 -14.36
N TYR A 224 5.55 16.34 -15.12
CA TYR A 224 6.37 15.18 -14.79
C TYR A 224 7.86 15.48 -14.86
N ALA A 225 8.31 16.23 -15.90
CA ALA A 225 9.68 16.67 -16.02
C ALA A 225 10.13 17.50 -14.81
N GLU A 226 9.31 18.46 -14.39
CA GLU A 226 9.61 19.34 -13.27
C GLU A 226 9.79 18.55 -11.95
N ILE A 227 8.84 17.65 -11.63
CA ILE A 227 8.94 16.86 -10.40
C ILE A 227 10.13 15.89 -10.45
N THR A 228 10.45 15.35 -11.62
CA THR A 228 11.61 14.47 -11.79
C THR A 228 12.93 15.22 -11.58
N LYS A 229 13.05 16.43 -12.16
CA LYS A 229 14.23 17.28 -11.98
C LYS A 229 14.43 17.69 -10.52
N GLN A 230 13.36 18.04 -9.82
CA GLN A 230 13.41 18.37 -8.41
C GLN A 230 13.88 17.17 -7.58
N SER A 231 13.29 15.99 -7.81
CA SER A 231 13.62 14.77 -7.08
C SER A 231 15.08 14.30 -7.29
N TRP A 232 15.63 14.55 -8.46
CA TRP A 232 16.99 14.16 -8.83
C TRP A 232 18.04 15.25 -8.69
N SER A 233 17.63 16.45 -8.24
CA SER A 233 18.55 17.59 -8.06
C SER A 233 19.56 17.41 -6.92
N GLY A 234 19.32 16.52 -5.98
CA GLY A 234 20.10 16.40 -4.73
C GLY A 234 19.92 17.55 -3.75
N LYS A 235 18.99 18.49 -4.04
CA LYS A 235 18.80 19.69 -3.23
C LYS A 235 17.77 19.51 -2.12
N TYR A 236 16.87 18.53 -2.25
CA TYR A 236 15.69 18.39 -1.40
C TYR A 236 15.60 16.99 -0.82
N SER A 237 15.27 16.87 0.46
CA SER A 237 14.91 15.60 1.08
C SER A 237 13.48 15.17 0.71
N TYR A 238 12.60 16.13 0.45
CA TYR A 238 11.28 15.89 -0.14
C TYR A 238 10.79 17.13 -0.90
N VAL A 239 9.84 16.93 -1.81
CA VAL A 239 9.13 17.99 -2.55
C VAL A 239 7.63 17.83 -2.41
N THR A 240 6.90 18.93 -2.63
CA THR A 240 5.44 18.95 -2.57
C THR A 240 4.87 18.85 -3.99
N PRO A 241 4.25 17.72 -4.39
CA PRO A 241 3.82 17.47 -5.77
C PRO A 241 2.50 18.17 -6.15
N ARG A 242 2.20 19.34 -5.55
CA ARG A 242 0.95 20.06 -5.80
C ARG A 242 0.77 20.50 -7.25
N PRO A 243 1.75 21.12 -7.93
CA PRO A 243 1.60 21.51 -9.34
C PRO A 243 1.29 20.31 -10.22
N PHE A 244 1.96 19.18 -9.99
CA PHE A 244 1.73 17.93 -10.68
C PHE A 244 0.30 17.40 -10.45
N LYS A 245 -0.14 17.33 -9.18
CA LYS A 245 -1.51 16.92 -8.83
C LYS A 245 -2.56 17.80 -9.49
N THR A 246 -2.33 19.10 -9.56
CA THR A 246 -3.25 20.05 -10.19
C THR A 246 -3.42 19.75 -11.68
N GLN A 247 -2.32 19.48 -12.40
CA GLN A 247 -2.39 19.14 -13.81
C GLN A 247 -3.06 17.78 -14.04
N VAL A 248 -2.72 16.78 -13.25
CA VAL A 248 -3.40 15.47 -13.31
C VAL A 248 -4.90 15.61 -13.07
N GLY A 249 -5.30 16.34 -12.03
CA GLY A 249 -6.72 16.57 -11.71
C GLY A 249 -7.49 17.34 -12.79
N ARG A 250 -6.81 18.20 -13.56
CA ARG A 250 -7.40 18.95 -14.68
C ARG A 250 -7.81 18.04 -15.83
N PHE A 251 -7.02 17.03 -16.14
CA PHE A 251 -7.26 16.11 -17.26
C PHE A 251 -7.98 14.82 -16.81
N ALA A 252 -7.85 14.46 -15.54
CA ALA A 252 -8.49 13.28 -14.93
C ALA A 252 -9.17 13.68 -13.61
N PRO A 253 -10.43 14.19 -13.68
CA PRO A 253 -11.16 14.73 -12.53
C PRO A 253 -11.30 13.76 -11.34
N GLN A 254 -11.28 12.43 -11.59
CA GLN A 254 -11.30 11.41 -10.52
C GLN A 254 -10.11 11.53 -9.57
N PHE A 255 -8.96 12.05 -10.05
CA PHE A 255 -7.77 12.26 -9.23
C PHE A 255 -7.67 13.68 -8.64
N SER A 256 -8.62 14.58 -8.93
CA SER A 256 -8.58 15.96 -8.44
C SER A 256 -8.88 16.08 -6.94
N GLY A 257 -9.69 15.17 -6.40
CA GLY A 257 -10.14 15.16 -5.00
C GLY A 257 -9.07 14.69 -4.02
N TYR A 258 -9.54 14.48 -2.77
CA TYR A 258 -8.71 14.01 -1.65
C TYR A 258 -9.04 12.56 -1.24
N GLN A 259 -9.80 11.86 -2.06
CA GLN A 259 -10.11 10.45 -1.86
C GLN A 259 -8.91 9.58 -2.24
N GLN A 260 -8.79 8.43 -1.60
CA GLN A 260 -7.85 7.41 -2.04
C GLN A 260 -8.26 6.89 -3.41
N GLN A 261 -7.26 6.69 -4.27
CA GLN A 261 -7.41 6.15 -5.60
C GLN A 261 -6.46 4.97 -5.80
N ASP A 262 -6.64 4.26 -6.90
CA ASP A 262 -5.78 3.16 -7.27
C ASP A 262 -4.48 3.67 -7.93
N SER A 263 -3.32 3.23 -7.40
CA SER A 263 -2.02 3.65 -7.94
C SER A 263 -1.77 3.12 -9.34
N HIS A 264 -2.32 1.95 -9.68
CA HIS A 264 -2.20 1.39 -11.02
C HIS A 264 -3.07 2.16 -12.03
N GLU A 265 -4.28 2.58 -11.66
CA GLU A 265 -5.12 3.41 -12.52
C GLU A 265 -4.44 4.76 -12.82
N LEU A 266 -3.83 5.38 -11.80
CA LEU A 266 -3.04 6.59 -12.02
C LEU A 266 -1.82 6.33 -12.91
N LEU A 267 -1.10 5.22 -12.68
CA LEU A 267 0.04 4.83 -13.51
C LEU A 267 -0.34 4.66 -14.98
N ALA A 268 -1.46 3.98 -15.24
CA ALA A 268 -1.98 3.80 -16.60
C ALA A 268 -2.32 5.15 -17.26
N PHE A 269 -3.00 6.04 -16.53
CA PHE A 269 -3.28 7.41 -16.98
C PHE A 269 -2.01 8.19 -17.28
N LEU A 270 -0.97 8.11 -16.43
CA LEU A 270 0.29 8.82 -16.63
C LEU A 270 1.05 8.29 -17.84
N LEU A 271 1.15 6.98 -18.00
CA LEU A 271 1.84 6.39 -19.15
C LEU A 271 1.15 6.74 -20.46
N ASP A 272 -0.18 6.73 -20.50
CA ASP A 272 -0.95 7.15 -21.67
C ASP A 272 -0.79 8.65 -21.94
N GLY A 273 -0.94 9.50 -20.92
CA GLY A 273 -0.78 10.95 -21.03
C GLY A 273 0.62 11.37 -21.45
N LEU A 274 1.65 10.78 -20.89
CA LEU A 274 3.04 11.02 -21.29
C LEU A 274 3.29 10.55 -22.72
N HIS A 275 2.72 9.41 -23.12
CA HIS A 275 2.81 8.92 -24.49
C HIS A 275 2.21 9.92 -25.47
N GLU A 276 0.97 10.37 -25.25
CA GLU A 276 0.29 11.26 -26.19
C GLU A 276 0.90 12.67 -26.18
N ASP A 277 1.36 13.18 -25.04
CA ASP A 277 2.06 14.47 -24.95
C ASP A 277 3.44 14.46 -25.63
N LEU A 278 4.05 13.29 -25.77
CA LEU A 278 5.39 13.08 -26.34
C LEU A 278 5.37 12.27 -27.63
N ASN A 279 4.19 12.08 -28.22
CA ASN A 279 4.08 11.31 -29.46
C ASN A 279 4.74 12.07 -30.62
N ARG A 280 5.79 11.48 -31.20
CA ARG A 280 6.54 12.03 -32.33
C ARG A 280 5.68 12.09 -33.60
N ILE A 281 4.60 11.30 -33.65
CA ILE A 281 3.63 11.28 -34.73
C ILE A 281 2.62 12.42 -34.56
N ARG A 282 2.83 13.53 -35.28
CA ARG A 282 1.96 14.73 -35.23
C ARG A 282 0.60 14.50 -35.86
N LYS A 283 0.53 13.69 -36.94
CA LYS A 283 -0.70 13.34 -37.62
C LYS A 283 -0.79 11.82 -37.77
N LYS A 284 -1.69 11.23 -37.04
CA LYS A 284 -1.90 9.77 -37.05
C LYS A 284 -2.52 9.34 -38.41
N PRO A 285 -1.87 8.46 -39.20
CA PRO A 285 -2.42 7.96 -40.44
C PRO A 285 -3.58 7.01 -40.20
N TYR A 286 -4.51 6.95 -41.15
CA TYR A 286 -5.48 5.86 -41.21
C TYR A 286 -4.78 4.59 -41.75
N ILE A 287 -4.92 3.48 -41.04
CA ILE A 287 -4.32 2.19 -41.39
C ILE A 287 -5.42 1.16 -41.52
N LEU A 288 -5.54 0.58 -42.73
CA LEU A 288 -6.43 -0.54 -42.97
C LEU A 288 -5.76 -1.82 -42.50
N LEU A 289 -6.35 -2.47 -41.49
CA LEU A 289 -5.84 -3.74 -40.98
C LEU A 289 -6.19 -4.86 -41.96
N LYS A 290 -5.19 -5.73 -42.22
CA LYS A 290 -5.35 -6.93 -43.04
C LYS A 290 -5.69 -8.13 -42.14
N ASP A 291 -6.50 -9.04 -42.65
CA ASP A 291 -6.77 -10.30 -41.95
C ASP A 291 -5.48 -11.13 -41.80
N ALA A 292 -5.32 -11.74 -40.65
CA ALA A 292 -4.21 -12.61 -40.33
C ALA A 292 -4.35 -14.02 -40.92
N GLU A 293 -5.50 -14.37 -41.53
CA GLU A 293 -5.84 -15.67 -42.00
C GLU A 293 -4.82 -16.22 -43.04
N GLY A 294 -4.23 -17.38 -42.74
CA GLY A 294 -3.26 -18.04 -43.62
C GLY A 294 -1.88 -17.42 -43.66
N ARG A 295 -1.63 -16.35 -42.89
CA ARG A 295 -0.35 -15.65 -42.84
C ARG A 295 0.48 -16.13 -41.65
N PRO A 296 1.82 -16.26 -41.80
CA PRO A 296 2.69 -16.63 -40.67
C PRO A 296 2.61 -15.57 -39.53
N ASP A 297 2.55 -16.05 -38.30
CA ASP A 297 2.49 -15.20 -37.08
C ASP A 297 3.55 -14.11 -37.08
N LYS A 298 4.80 -14.44 -37.45
CA LYS A 298 5.91 -13.47 -37.49
C LYS A 298 5.61 -12.30 -38.40
N VAL A 299 5.07 -12.54 -39.58
CA VAL A 299 4.75 -11.50 -40.57
C VAL A 299 3.62 -10.62 -40.06
N VAL A 300 2.59 -11.22 -39.47
CA VAL A 300 1.45 -10.48 -38.92
C VAL A 300 1.86 -9.65 -37.69
N ALA A 301 2.72 -10.21 -36.83
CA ALA A 301 3.25 -9.51 -35.67
C ALA A 301 4.14 -8.30 -36.05
N GLU A 302 5.04 -8.49 -37.02
CA GLU A 302 5.88 -7.40 -37.53
C GLU A 302 5.03 -6.28 -38.16
N GLU A 303 4.04 -6.64 -38.97
CA GLU A 303 3.10 -5.67 -39.55
C GLU A 303 2.28 -4.94 -38.47
N ALA A 304 1.80 -5.66 -37.46
CA ALA A 304 1.06 -5.06 -36.34
C ALA A 304 1.93 -4.06 -35.56
N TRP A 305 3.19 -4.42 -35.29
CA TRP A 305 4.13 -3.52 -34.62
C TRP A 305 4.47 -2.29 -35.47
N GLU A 306 4.75 -2.46 -36.74
CA GLU A 306 4.99 -1.34 -37.67
C GLU A 306 3.78 -0.39 -37.73
N ASN A 307 2.56 -0.95 -37.80
CA ASN A 307 1.34 -0.16 -37.82
C ASN A 307 1.12 0.59 -36.51
N HIS A 308 1.50 -0.03 -35.38
CA HIS A 308 1.49 0.64 -34.08
C HIS A 308 2.43 1.84 -34.06
N ILE A 309 3.70 1.65 -34.49
CA ILE A 309 4.73 2.71 -34.51
C ILE A 309 4.37 3.86 -35.46
N LYS A 310 3.73 3.58 -36.60
CA LYS A 310 3.25 4.64 -37.52
C LYS A 310 2.26 5.62 -36.87
N ARG A 311 1.62 5.20 -35.80
CA ARG A 311 0.61 6.02 -35.07
C ARG A 311 1.08 6.42 -33.68
N ASN A 312 1.97 5.67 -33.06
CA ASN A 312 2.37 5.76 -31.66
C ASN A 312 3.89 5.56 -31.56
N ASP A 313 4.61 6.66 -31.54
CA ASP A 313 6.07 6.69 -31.42
C ASP A 313 6.45 7.67 -30.31
N SER A 314 6.93 7.18 -29.20
CA SER A 314 7.34 7.99 -28.05
C SER A 314 8.31 7.22 -27.16
N ILE A 315 8.96 7.93 -26.24
CA ILE A 315 9.80 7.31 -25.22
C ILE A 315 9.03 6.25 -24.39
N ILE A 316 7.74 6.43 -24.21
CA ILE A 316 6.90 5.46 -23.49
C ILE A 316 6.77 4.17 -24.29
N VAL A 317 6.54 4.27 -25.58
CA VAL A 317 6.51 3.11 -26.49
C VAL A 317 7.87 2.41 -26.51
N ASP A 318 8.96 3.17 -26.60
CA ASP A 318 10.32 2.64 -26.64
C ASP A 318 10.69 1.82 -25.39
N ILE A 319 10.15 2.20 -24.22
CA ILE A 319 10.53 1.62 -22.93
C ILE A 319 9.53 0.55 -22.46
N PHE A 320 8.22 0.82 -22.59
CA PHE A 320 7.18 0.06 -21.88
C PHE A 320 6.30 -0.80 -22.78
N HIS A 321 6.31 -0.63 -24.11
CA HIS A 321 5.40 -1.35 -24.97
C HIS A 321 5.98 -2.70 -25.43
N GLY A 322 5.17 -3.73 -25.28
CA GLY A 322 5.36 -5.07 -25.84
C GLY A 322 4.19 -5.47 -26.72
N LEU A 323 4.12 -6.70 -27.13
CA LEU A 323 3.11 -7.23 -28.03
C LEU A 323 2.55 -8.56 -27.51
N PHE A 324 1.21 -8.67 -27.46
CA PHE A 324 0.49 -9.92 -27.24
C PHE A 324 0.09 -10.57 -28.54
N LYS A 325 0.04 -11.90 -28.57
CA LYS A 325 -0.78 -12.63 -29.52
C LYS A 325 -2.12 -12.98 -28.84
N SER A 326 -3.22 -12.49 -29.39
CA SER A 326 -4.59 -12.83 -28.97
C SER A 326 -5.17 -13.81 -29.96
N THR A 327 -5.60 -14.98 -29.50
CA THR A 327 -6.24 -16.02 -30.30
C THR A 327 -7.67 -16.24 -29.80
N LEU A 328 -8.63 -16.06 -30.68
CA LEU A 328 -10.06 -16.31 -30.44
C LEU A 328 -10.53 -17.46 -31.32
N VAL A 329 -11.25 -18.42 -30.73
CA VAL A 329 -11.82 -19.56 -31.43
C VAL A 329 -13.31 -19.60 -31.23
N CYS A 330 -14.06 -19.54 -32.34
CA CYS A 330 -15.53 -19.66 -32.35
C CYS A 330 -15.98 -21.03 -31.89
N PRO A 331 -16.88 -21.17 -30.90
CA PRO A 331 -17.37 -22.47 -30.46
C PRO A 331 -18.35 -23.14 -31.47
N VAL A 332 -18.88 -22.36 -32.41
CA VAL A 332 -19.89 -22.83 -33.39
C VAL A 332 -19.24 -23.26 -34.71
N CYS A 333 -18.44 -22.40 -35.33
CA CYS A 333 -17.86 -22.64 -36.65
C CYS A 333 -16.35 -22.91 -36.65
N ALA A 334 -15.72 -22.95 -35.46
CA ALA A 334 -14.29 -23.15 -35.28
C ALA A 334 -13.37 -22.10 -35.99
N LYS A 335 -13.94 -20.99 -36.46
CA LYS A 335 -13.13 -19.87 -36.99
C LYS A 335 -12.12 -19.41 -35.95
N VAL A 336 -10.86 -19.39 -36.34
CA VAL A 336 -9.76 -18.83 -35.54
C VAL A 336 -9.47 -17.43 -36.00
N SER A 337 -9.48 -16.50 -35.08
CA SER A 337 -9.05 -15.09 -35.28
C SER A 337 -7.79 -14.84 -34.46
N VAL A 338 -6.76 -14.31 -35.11
CA VAL A 338 -5.48 -13.97 -34.47
C VAL A 338 -5.22 -12.48 -34.66
N THR A 339 -4.93 -11.79 -33.56
CA THR A 339 -4.48 -10.39 -33.55
C THR A 339 -3.21 -10.26 -32.71
N PHE A 340 -2.40 -9.25 -33.02
CA PHE A 340 -1.24 -8.88 -32.25
C PHE A 340 -1.47 -7.49 -31.70
N ASP A 341 -1.66 -7.38 -30.38
CA ASP A 341 -2.09 -6.18 -29.71
C ASP A 341 -0.96 -5.62 -28.83
N PRO A 342 -0.63 -4.32 -28.96
CA PRO A 342 0.35 -3.68 -28.09
C PRO A 342 -0.14 -3.59 -26.65
N PHE A 343 0.77 -3.74 -25.68
CA PHE A 343 0.49 -3.52 -24.27
C PHE A 343 1.57 -2.67 -23.61
N CYS A 344 1.19 -1.95 -22.56
CA CYS A 344 2.08 -1.11 -21.76
C CYS A 344 2.38 -1.72 -20.39
N TYR A 345 1.51 -2.58 -19.89
CA TYR A 345 1.64 -3.30 -18.63
C TYR A 345 0.89 -4.64 -18.68
N LEU A 346 1.35 -5.59 -17.87
CA LEU A 346 0.71 -6.89 -17.70
C LEU A 346 -0.15 -6.88 -16.42
N THR A 347 -1.43 -7.09 -16.55
CA THR A 347 -2.32 -7.33 -15.41
C THR A 347 -2.46 -8.82 -15.18
N LEU A 348 -1.77 -9.32 -14.17
CA LEU A 348 -1.75 -10.76 -13.86
C LEU A 348 -2.85 -11.11 -12.85
N PRO A 349 -3.72 -12.09 -13.18
CA PRO A 349 -4.64 -12.65 -12.22
C PRO A 349 -3.88 -13.42 -11.14
N LEU A 350 -4.35 -13.34 -9.90
CA LEU A 350 -3.86 -14.20 -8.84
C LEU A 350 -4.61 -15.54 -8.88
N PRO A 351 -3.94 -16.68 -8.64
CA PRO A 351 -4.61 -17.96 -8.59
C PRO A 351 -5.71 -17.97 -7.53
N MET A 352 -6.95 -18.04 -7.97
CA MET A 352 -8.10 -18.22 -7.09
C MET A 352 -8.41 -19.71 -7.04
N LYS A 353 -8.01 -20.38 -5.96
CA LYS A 353 -8.41 -21.77 -5.74
C LYS A 353 -9.93 -21.80 -5.56
N LYS A 354 -10.64 -22.69 -6.24
CA LYS A 354 -12.05 -23.02 -5.98
C LYS A 354 -12.22 -23.61 -4.58
N GLU A 355 -11.16 -24.12 -4.03
CA GLU A 355 -11.01 -24.66 -2.70
C GLU A 355 -10.03 -23.82 -1.92
N ARG A 356 -10.23 -23.73 -0.64
CA ARG A 356 -9.28 -23.13 0.31
C ARG A 356 -8.81 -24.17 1.31
N THR A 357 -7.58 -24.03 1.72
CA THR A 357 -7.03 -24.83 2.80
C THR A 357 -7.25 -24.11 4.11
N LEU A 358 -7.91 -24.76 5.07
CA LEU A 358 -8.06 -24.29 6.44
C LEU A 358 -7.25 -25.18 7.36
N GLU A 359 -6.55 -24.57 8.29
CA GLU A 359 -5.92 -25.27 9.41
C GLU A 359 -6.85 -25.13 10.61
N VAL A 360 -7.27 -26.26 11.14
CA VAL A 360 -8.19 -26.33 12.27
C VAL A 360 -7.62 -27.23 13.36
N TYR A 361 -7.95 -26.95 14.59
CA TYR A 361 -7.55 -27.75 15.75
C TYR A 361 -8.75 -28.52 16.25
N LEU A 362 -8.69 -29.85 16.20
CA LEU A 362 -9.72 -30.74 16.76
C LEU A 362 -9.41 -31.01 18.23
N VAL A 363 -10.32 -30.58 19.09
CA VAL A 363 -10.32 -30.86 20.51
C VAL A 363 -11.23 -32.06 20.78
N ARG A 364 -10.64 -33.17 21.24
CA ARG A 364 -11.35 -34.42 21.49
C ARG A 364 -12.20 -34.30 22.73
N LEU A 365 -13.19 -35.19 22.84
CA LEU A 365 -14.02 -35.36 24.01
C LEU A 365 -13.21 -35.77 25.24
N ASP A 366 -12.17 -36.61 25.05
CA ASP A 366 -11.22 -36.98 26.10
C ASP A 366 -10.39 -35.76 26.51
N PRO A 367 -10.53 -35.26 27.74
CA PRO A 367 -9.82 -34.08 28.24
C PRO A 367 -8.30 -34.27 28.32
N LEU A 368 -7.80 -35.52 28.28
CA LEU A 368 -6.37 -35.80 28.27
C LEU A 368 -5.77 -35.88 26.87
N ALA A 369 -6.60 -35.92 25.85
CA ALA A 369 -6.16 -35.91 24.45
C ALA A 369 -5.73 -34.49 24.03
N LYS A 370 -4.50 -34.36 23.51
CA LYS A 370 -4.03 -33.07 22.98
C LYS A 370 -4.82 -32.68 21.75
N PRO A 371 -5.15 -31.40 21.56
CA PRO A 371 -5.72 -30.90 20.30
C PRO A 371 -4.87 -31.29 19.11
N THR A 372 -5.49 -31.87 18.11
CA THR A 372 -4.82 -32.33 16.90
C THR A 372 -5.08 -31.35 15.75
N GLN A 373 -4.02 -30.86 15.12
CA GLN A 373 -4.11 -29.99 13.95
C GLN A 373 -4.42 -30.80 12.70
N TYR A 374 -5.43 -30.36 11.98
CA TYR A 374 -5.78 -30.90 10.66
C TYR A 374 -5.70 -29.78 9.62
N LYS A 375 -5.19 -30.13 8.46
CA LYS A 375 -5.19 -29.28 7.28
C LYS A 375 -6.28 -29.77 6.34
N LEU A 376 -7.36 -28.98 6.25
CA LEU A 376 -8.55 -29.32 5.48
C LEU A 376 -8.55 -28.57 4.15
N THR A 377 -8.91 -29.27 3.09
CA THR A 377 -9.28 -28.66 1.81
C THR A 377 -10.80 -28.58 1.76
N VAL A 378 -11.34 -27.38 1.74
CA VAL A 378 -12.77 -27.12 1.74
C VAL A 378 -13.16 -26.19 0.59
N PRO A 379 -14.38 -26.27 0.05
CA PRO A 379 -14.85 -25.34 -0.97
C PRO A 379 -14.74 -23.88 -0.48
N LYS A 380 -14.31 -22.98 -1.35
CA LYS A 380 -14.25 -21.54 -1.03
C LYS A 380 -15.64 -20.97 -0.80
N VAL A 381 -16.62 -21.50 -1.50
CA VAL A 381 -18.05 -21.21 -1.33
C VAL A 381 -18.71 -22.50 -0.83
N GLY A 382 -19.09 -22.51 0.42
CA GLY A 382 -19.68 -23.68 1.09
C GLY A 382 -20.16 -23.28 2.49
N TYR A 383 -20.57 -24.25 3.26
CA TYR A 383 -21.09 -24.06 4.61
C TYR A 383 -20.13 -24.64 5.67
N ILE A 384 -20.30 -24.24 6.90
CA ILE A 384 -19.58 -24.81 8.05
C ILE A 384 -19.78 -26.33 8.15
N SER A 385 -20.94 -26.84 7.76
CA SER A 385 -21.19 -28.28 7.63
C SER A 385 -20.22 -28.99 6.70
N ASP A 386 -19.75 -28.35 5.62
CA ASP A 386 -18.77 -28.92 4.69
C ASP A 386 -17.39 -29.06 5.36
N LEU A 387 -17.02 -28.13 6.21
CA LEU A 387 -15.82 -28.20 7.04
C LEU A 387 -15.91 -29.39 8.00
N CYS A 388 -17.05 -29.53 8.72
CA CYS A 388 -17.28 -30.65 9.63
C CYS A 388 -17.23 -31.99 8.91
N THR A 389 -17.81 -32.10 7.73
CA THR A 389 -17.77 -33.30 6.88
C THR A 389 -16.35 -33.66 6.45
N SER A 390 -15.58 -32.68 6.00
CA SER A 390 -14.18 -32.86 5.61
C SER A 390 -13.32 -33.31 6.81
N LEU A 391 -13.52 -32.69 7.96
CA LEU A 391 -12.81 -33.06 9.19
C LEU A 391 -13.23 -34.45 9.69
N SER A 392 -14.52 -34.79 9.58
CA SER A 392 -15.05 -36.11 9.95
C SER A 392 -14.35 -37.23 9.16
N THR A 393 -14.14 -37.05 7.87
CA THR A 393 -13.44 -38.01 6.99
C THR A 393 -12.01 -38.25 7.45
N LEU A 394 -11.32 -37.23 7.94
CA LEU A 394 -9.91 -37.34 8.36
C LEU A 394 -9.76 -37.79 9.81
N SER A 395 -10.66 -37.37 10.70
CA SER A 395 -10.55 -37.59 12.14
C SER A 395 -11.33 -38.80 12.68
N GLY A 396 -12.32 -39.25 11.91
CA GLY A 396 -13.25 -40.31 12.35
C GLY A 396 -14.31 -39.83 13.35
N VAL A 397 -14.34 -38.54 13.70
CA VAL A 397 -15.39 -37.95 14.54
C VAL A 397 -16.62 -37.65 13.70
N PRO A 398 -17.84 -38.02 14.11
CA PRO A 398 -19.06 -37.69 13.36
C PRO A 398 -19.25 -36.18 13.25
N ALA A 399 -19.60 -35.68 12.05
CA ALA A 399 -19.76 -34.26 11.77
C ALA A 399 -20.83 -33.62 12.68
N GLU A 400 -21.88 -34.32 13.00
CA GLU A 400 -22.98 -33.91 13.90
C GLU A 400 -22.55 -33.73 15.36
N LYS A 401 -21.39 -34.26 15.74
CA LYS A 401 -20.76 -34.12 17.07
C LYS A 401 -19.67 -33.07 17.10
N MET A 402 -19.60 -32.18 16.12
CA MET A 402 -18.61 -31.12 16.05
C MET A 402 -19.21 -29.74 16.27
N ILE A 403 -18.48 -28.88 16.99
CA ILE A 403 -18.76 -27.45 17.14
C ILE A 403 -17.56 -26.67 16.67
N VAL A 404 -17.75 -25.84 15.64
CA VAL A 404 -16.70 -24.98 15.08
C VAL A 404 -16.70 -23.64 15.80
N THR A 405 -15.53 -23.19 16.25
CA THR A 405 -15.37 -21.95 17.01
C THR A 405 -14.16 -21.18 16.52
N ASP A 406 -14.20 -19.86 16.68
CA ASP A 406 -13.04 -18.97 16.60
C ASP A 406 -12.66 -18.52 18.01
N ILE A 407 -11.37 -18.65 18.36
CA ILE A 407 -10.85 -18.31 19.69
C ILE A 407 -9.84 -17.16 19.54
N TYR A 408 -10.15 -16.05 20.20
CA TYR A 408 -9.28 -14.89 20.23
C TYR A 408 -9.19 -14.29 21.64
N ASN A 409 -8.00 -13.91 22.09
CA ASN A 409 -7.74 -13.34 23.42
C ASN A 409 -8.37 -14.14 24.56
N HIS A 410 -8.11 -15.46 24.60
CA HIS A 410 -8.58 -16.37 25.66
C HIS A 410 -10.10 -16.48 25.80
N ARG A 411 -10.85 -16.15 24.73
CA ARG A 411 -12.32 -16.26 24.70
C ARG A 411 -12.83 -16.79 23.37
N PHE A 412 -14.02 -17.38 23.39
CA PHE A 412 -14.75 -17.65 22.17
C PHE A 412 -15.16 -16.32 21.55
N HIS A 413 -14.51 -15.94 20.47
CA HIS A 413 -14.88 -14.78 19.67
C HIS A 413 -16.17 -15.08 18.91
N ARG A 414 -16.28 -16.29 18.37
CA ARG A 414 -17.47 -16.75 17.64
C ARG A 414 -17.65 -18.27 17.79
N ILE A 415 -18.91 -18.70 17.82
CA ILE A 415 -19.32 -20.09 17.67
C ILE A 415 -20.16 -20.15 16.40
N PHE A 416 -19.73 -20.91 15.42
CA PHE A 416 -20.36 -20.95 14.10
C PHE A 416 -21.51 -21.93 14.07
N ALA A 417 -22.65 -21.53 13.45
CA ALA A 417 -23.71 -22.44 13.12
C ALA A 417 -23.36 -23.27 11.87
N THR A 418 -23.85 -24.51 11.78
CA THR A 418 -23.52 -25.44 10.67
C THR A 418 -23.99 -24.95 9.30
N ASN A 419 -25.02 -24.12 9.26
CA ASN A 419 -25.58 -23.52 8.04
C ASN A 419 -24.98 -22.16 7.69
N GLU A 420 -23.99 -21.68 8.45
CA GLU A 420 -23.27 -20.47 8.08
C GLU A 420 -22.30 -20.72 6.91
N ASN A 421 -22.05 -19.69 6.12
CA ASN A 421 -21.12 -19.75 5.01
C ASN A 421 -19.66 -19.89 5.52
N LEU A 422 -18.87 -20.73 4.87
CA LEU A 422 -17.43 -20.86 5.12
C LEU A 422 -16.66 -19.54 4.92
N SER A 423 -17.18 -18.62 4.12
CA SER A 423 -16.61 -17.27 3.95
C SER A 423 -16.64 -16.42 5.23
N SER A 424 -17.45 -16.80 6.22
CA SER A 424 -17.45 -16.14 7.53
C SER A 424 -16.21 -16.46 8.38
N ILE A 425 -15.44 -17.49 8.05
CA ILE A 425 -14.12 -17.78 8.62
C ILE A 425 -13.07 -16.98 7.86
N MET A 426 -12.37 -16.06 8.54
CA MET A 426 -11.30 -15.25 7.97
C MET A 426 -9.95 -15.97 8.02
N GLU A 427 -8.96 -15.51 7.24
CA GLU A 427 -7.61 -16.11 7.24
C GLU A 427 -6.85 -15.95 8.56
N ARG A 428 -7.30 -15.05 9.43
CA ARG A 428 -6.66 -14.76 10.73
C ARG A 428 -7.35 -15.44 11.89
N ASP A 429 -8.46 -16.14 11.63
CA ASP A 429 -9.24 -16.78 12.67
C ASP A 429 -8.52 -18.06 13.15
N ASP A 430 -8.48 -18.24 14.46
CA ASP A 430 -7.94 -19.43 15.09
C ASP A 430 -9.08 -20.44 15.32
N ILE A 431 -9.25 -21.33 14.36
CA ILE A 431 -10.38 -22.24 14.31
C ILE A 431 -10.13 -23.50 15.14
N TYR A 432 -10.94 -23.66 16.16
CA TYR A 432 -11.00 -24.85 17.01
C TYR A 432 -12.34 -25.58 16.81
N VAL A 433 -12.27 -26.86 16.55
CA VAL A 433 -13.44 -27.72 16.41
C VAL A 433 -13.50 -28.64 17.64
N PHE A 434 -14.56 -28.52 18.40
CA PHE A 434 -14.75 -29.33 19.63
C PHE A 434 -15.63 -30.52 19.33
N GLU A 435 -15.15 -31.71 19.71
CA GLU A 435 -15.95 -32.91 19.77
C GLU A 435 -16.89 -32.87 20.99
N VAL A 436 -18.17 -33.12 20.77
CA VAL A 436 -19.20 -33.13 21.84
C VAL A 436 -19.80 -34.51 21.97
N ALA A 437 -20.26 -34.84 23.19
CA ALA A 437 -20.72 -36.20 23.53
C ALA A 437 -22.01 -36.60 22.79
N VAL A 438 -22.83 -35.63 22.39
CA VAL A 438 -24.19 -35.86 21.89
C VAL A 438 -24.37 -35.28 20.49
N ASN A 439 -25.34 -35.83 19.75
CA ASN A 439 -25.78 -35.25 18.51
C ASN A 439 -26.52 -33.91 18.74
N ARG A 440 -25.95 -32.81 18.27
CA ARG A 440 -26.45 -31.44 18.51
C ARG A 440 -27.86 -31.19 18.00
N LEU A 441 -28.31 -31.94 17.02
CA LEU A 441 -29.60 -31.72 16.33
C LEU A 441 -30.74 -32.51 16.99
N GLU A 442 -30.42 -33.57 17.73
CA GLU A 442 -31.42 -34.54 18.24
C GLU A 442 -31.51 -34.56 19.77
N ASP A 443 -30.46 -34.15 20.49
CA ASP A 443 -30.39 -34.23 21.93
C ASP A 443 -30.96 -33.00 22.64
N THR A 444 -31.99 -33.20 23.45
CA THR A 444 -32.65 -32.17 24.26
C THR A 444 -32.27 -32.21 25.74
N ASP A 445 -31.64 -33.31 26.18
CA ASP A 445 -31.35 -33.55 27.58
C ASP A 445 -30.00 -33.00 28.06
N HIS A 446 -29.16 -32.63 27.12
CA HIS A 446 -27.84 -32.05 27.40
C HIS A 446 -27.75 -30.59 26.99
N VAL A 447 -26.80 -29.89 27.59
CA VAL A 447 -26.39 -28.54 27.17
C VAL A 447 -24.90 -28.48 26.94
N VAL A 448 -24.46 -27.67 25.97
CA VAL A 448 -23.07 -27.36 25.73
C VAL A 448 -22.78 -26.01 26.38
N ILE A 449 -21.80 -26.00 27.27
CA ILE A 449 -21.44 -24.83 28.07
C ILE A 449 -20.05 -24.34 27.64
N PRO A 450 -19.88 -23.06 27.20
CA PRO A 450 -18.58 -22.47 26.99
C PRO A 450 -17.93 -22.09 28.34
N VAL A 451 -16.70 -22.53 28.53
CA VAL A 451 -15.93 -22.30 29.77
C VAL A 451 -14.72 -21.42 29.46
N HIS A 452 -14.57 -20.36 30.25
CA HIS A 452 -13.43 -19.44 30.17
C HIS A 452 -12.69 -19.46 31.51
N LEU A 453 -11.37 -19.39 31.47
CA LEU A 453 -10.51 -19.31 32.65
C LEU A 453 -10.26 -17.85 33.00
N ARG A 454 -10.38 -17.52 34.28
CA ARG A 454 -10.16 -16.16 34.80
C ARG A 454 -9.29 -16.21 36.04
N GLU A 455 -8.36 -15.26 36.18
CA GLU A 455 -7.55 -15.16 37.39
C GLU A 455 -8.41 -14.87 38.63
N LYS A 456 -8.03 -15.46 39.78
CA LYS A 456 -8.73 -15.23 41.02
C LYS A 456 -8.49 -13.82 41.53
N TYR A 457 -9.56 -13.12 41.90
CA TYR A 457 -9.52 -11.77 42.43
C TYR A 457 -8.62 -11.67 43.66
N LYS A 458 -7.55 -10.88 43.63
CA LYS A 458 -6.87 -10.40 44.82
C LYS A 458 -7.57 -9.13 45.28
N GLN A 459 -8.26 -9.19 46.42
CA GLN A 459 -8.97 -8.06 47.02
C GLN A 459 -7.95 -6.99 47.46
N SER A 460 -7.72 -5.98 46.64
CA SER A 460 -7.06 -4.73 47.05
C SER A 460 -7.73 -3.56 46.35
N GLY A 461 -8.40 -2.77 47.17
CA GLY A 461 -8.89 -1.41 47.06
C GLY A 461 -9.32 -0.84 45.70
N TYR A 462 -10.60 -0.48 45.65
CA TYR A 462 -11.16 0.57 44.74
C TYR A 462 -10.66 0.65 43.30
N ASN A 463 -10.98 -0.33 42.47
CA ASN A 463 -11.27 -0.11 41.05
C ASN A 463 -11.82 -1.40 40.44
N HIS A 464 -13.01 -1.34 39.84
CA HIS A 464 -13.62 -2.44 39.10
C HIS A 464 -12.95 -2.66 37.75
N THR A 465 -11.73 -3.14 37.72
CA THR A 465 -11.11 -3.67 36.48
C THR A 465 -11.44 -5.17 36.42
N SER A 466 -12.04 -5.60 35.33
CA SER A 466 -12.32 -7.02 35.07
C SER A 466 -11.02 -7.80 35.08
N THR A 467 -10.97 -8.87 35.94
CA THR A 467 -9.82 -9.78 35.99
C THR A 467 -9.54 -10.37 34.58
N PRO A 468 -8.28 -10.42 34.12
CA PRO A 468 -7.96 -10.90 32.79
C PRO A 468 -8.32 -12.38 32.62
N LEU A 469 -8.73 -12.73 31.40
CA LEU A 469 -8.88 -14.13 31.00
C LEU A 469 -7.50 -14.69 30.66
N PHE A 470 -7.30 -15.99 30.90
CA PHE A 470 -6.05 -16.68 30.55
C PHE A 470 -6.33 -18.09 30.03
N GLY A 471 -5.30 -18.74 29.48
CA GLY A 471 -5.40 -20.09 28.94
C GLY A 471 -6.36 -20.21 27.75
N GLN A 472 -6.70 -21.41 27.38
CA GLN A 472 -7.60 -21.71 26.28
C GLN A 472 -9.00 -21.99 26.78
N PRO A 473 -10.05 -21.35 26.25
CA PRO A 473 -11.42 -21.69 26.56
C PRO A 473 -11.77 -23.03 25.94
N PHE A 474 -12.72 -23.72 26.53
CA PHE A 474 -13.18 -25.03 26.06
C PHE A 474 -14.70 -25.21 26.20
N LEU A 475 -15.25 -26.19 25.49
CA LEU A 475 -16.67 -26.57 25.58
C LEU A 475 -16.81 -27.85 26.35
N ILE A 476 -17.84 -27.90 27.22
CA ILE A 476 -18.25 -29.14 27.90
C ILE A 476 -19.71 -29.45 27.60
N THR A 477 -20.02 -30.72 27.47
CA THR A 477 -21.39 -31.21 27.33
C THR A 477 -21.83 -31.85 28.62
N VAL A 478 -22.92 -31.36 29.20
CA VAL A 478 -23.42 -31.84 30.47
C VAL A 478 -24.94 -32.08 30.43
N PRO A 479 -25.45 -33.10 31.15
CA PRO A 479 -26.88 -33.25 31.33
C PRO A 479 -27.48 -32.03 32.05
N ARG A 480 -28.69 -31.60 31.65
CA ARG A 480 -29.39 -30.47 32.29
C ARG A 480 -29.65 -30.66 33.77
N THR A 481 -29.62 -31.91 34.24
CA THR A 481 -29.83 -32.31 35.64
C THR A 481 -28.54 -32.50 36.41
N LEU A 482 -27.38 -32.13 35.88
CA LEU A 482 -26.07 -32.31 36.51
C LEU A 482 -25.95 -31.45 37.78
N CYS A 483 -25.49 -32.05 38.91
CA CYS A 483 -25.22 -31.31 40.13
C CYS A 483 -23.86 -30.57 40.08
N GLU A 484 -23.72 -29.52 40.90
CA GLU A 484 -22.57 -28.62 40.93
C GLU A 484 -21.24 -29.34 41.19
N ASP A 485 -21.19 -30.27 42.14
CA ASP A 485 -19.98 -31.01 42.49
C ASP A 485 -19.43 -31.84 41.33
N LYS A 486 -20.31 -32.47 40.55
CA LYS A 486 -19.90 -33.23 39.36
C LYS A 486 -19.43 -32.31 38.25
N LEU A 487 -20.08 -31.15 38.07
CA LEU A 487 -19.66 -30.15 37.12
C LEU A 487 -18.24 -29.64 37.45
N TYR A 488 -17.99 -29.33 38.73
CA TYR A 488 -16.69 -28.86 39.20
C TYR A 488 -15.56 -29.87 38.92
N ASN A 489 -15.79 -31.14 39.18
CA ASN A 489 -14.82 -32.21 38.92
C ASN A 489 -14.53 -32.38 37.41
N MET A 490 -15.51 -32.23 36.54
CA MET A 490 -15.32 -32.25 35.09
C MET A 490 -14.47 -31.06 34.61
N LEU A 491 -14.66 -29.88 35.20
CA LEU A 491 -13.90 -28.69 34.84
C LEU A 491 -12.41 -28.82 35.22
N LEU A 492 -12.09 -29.43 36.37
CA LEU A 492 -10.71 -29.63 36.82
C LEU A 492 -9.88 -30.50 35.85
N LEU A 493 -10.50 -31.46 35.18
CA LEU A 493 -9.79 -32.32 34.22
C LEU A 493 -9.33 -31.57 32.95
N HIS A 494 -9.95 -30.46 32.61
CA HIS A 494 -9.64 -29.69 31.41
C HIS A 494 -8.55 -28.62 31.59
N LEU A 495 -8.04 -28.42 32.82
CA LEU A 495 -7.12 -27.33 33.17
C LEU A 495 -5.64 -27.58 32.81
N CYS A 496 -5.28 -28.71 32.23
CA CYS A 496 -3.87 -29.16 32.11
C CYS A 496 -3.23 -29.02 30.71
N MET A 497 -3.68 -28.12 29.83
CA MET A 497 -3.24 -28.15 28.41
C MET A 497 -2.60 -26.86 27.89
N GLU A 498 -1.44 -26.95 27.16
CA GLU A 498 -0.73 -25.88 26.45
C GLU A 498 -0.63 -26.13 24.95
N TYR A 499 -0.66 -25.05 24.10
CA TYR A 499 -0.64 -25.16 22.63
C TYR A 499 0.07 -24.01 21.84
N LYS A 500 0.64 -24.28 20.61
CA LYS A 500 1.28 -23.29 19.69
C LYS A 500 0.99 -23.54 18.19
N PRO A 501 0.87 -22.49 17.31
CA PRO A 501 0.43 -22.57 15.91
C PRO A 501 1.51 -22.48 14.80
N GLN A 502 1.16 -22.79 13.52
CA GLN A 502 2.03 -22.79 12.31
C GLN A 502 1.44 -22.23 10.98
N LYS A 503 2.28 -22.07 9.94
CA LYS A 503 2.43 -21.17 8.77
C LYS A 503 1.50 -21.28 7.52
N LYS A 504 1.50 -20.21 6.63
CA LYS A 504 0.61 -19.88 5.49
C LYS A 504 1.14 -20.22 4.08
N ALA A 505 0.25 -20.25 3.03
CA ALA A 505 0.51 -20.58 1.62
C ALA A 505 1.11 -19.43 0.78
N ILE A 506 2.00 -19.73 -0.20
CA ILE A 506 2.74 -18.81 -1.07
C ILE A 506 2.48 -19.17 -2.53
N PHE A 507 2.23 -18.14 -3.41
CA PHE A 507 2.21 -18.28 -4.87
C PHE A 507 3.48 -17.71 -5.47
N LYS A 508 3.95 -18.26 -6.59
CA LYS A 508 5.05 -17.70 -7.37
C LYS A 508 4.52 -16.77 -8.46
N LEU A 509 5.29 -15.73 -8.81
CA LEU A 509 4.94 -14.86 -9.94
C LEU A 509 4.78 -15.64 -11.24
N LYS A 510 5.57 -16.69 -11.44
CA LYS A 510 5.46 -17.63 -12.55
C LYS A 510 4.04 -18.22 -12.67
N ASP A 511 3.44 -18.66 -11.56
CA ASP A 511 2.10 -19.23 -11.53
C ASP A 511 1.04 -18.22 -12.02
N CYS A 512 1.24 -16.93 -11.70
CA CYS A 512 0.37 -15.85 -12.16
C CYS A 512 0.51 -15.58 -13.66
N ILE A 513 1.72 -15.69 -14.22
CA ILE A 513 1.97 -15.55 -15.66
C ILE A 513 1.37 -16.73 -16.42
N GLU A 514 1.55 -17.96 -15.92
CA GLU A 514 0.94 -19.16 -16.49
C GLU A 514 -0.58 -19.05 -16.50
N LEU A 515 -1.17 -18.55 -15.42
CA LEU A 515 -2.61 -18.34 -15.34
C LEU A 515 -3.10 -17.30 -16.36
N PHE A 516 -2.34 -16.23 -16.58
CA PHE A 516 -2.64 -15.19 -17.58
C PHE A 516 -2.65 -15.75 -19.01
N THR A 517 -1.78 -16.70 -19.31
CA THR A 517 -1.68 -17.36 -20.65
C THR A 517 -2.60 -18.58 -20.81
N THR A 518 -3.41 -18.90 -19.80
CA THR A 518 -4.35 -20.02 -19.86
C THR A 518 -5.56 -19.68 -20.73
N LYS A 519 -6.08 -20.71 -21.46
CA LYS A 519 -7.31 -20.55 -22.24
C LYS A 519 -8.49 -20.25 -21.34
N GLU A 520 -9.28 -19.24 -21.70
CA GLU A 520 -10.53 -18.89 -21.03
C GLU A 520 -11.71 -18.88 -22.01
N LYS A 521 -12.90 -19.19 -21.52
CA LYS A 521 -14.13 -19.03 -22.28
C LYS A 521 -14.74 -17.67 -21.94
N LEU A 522 -15.02 -16.85 -22.94
CA LEU A 522 -15.66 -15.56 -22.76
C LEU A 522 -17.06 -15.73 -22.18
N GLY A 523 -17.43 -14.88 -21.26
CA GLY A 523 -18.76 -14.84 -20.65
C GLY A 523 -19.85 -14.36 -21.60
N ALA A 524 -21.10 -14.56 -21.20
CA ALA A 524 -22.24 -14.01 -21.93
C ALA A 524 -22.30 -12.47 -21.90
N GLU A 525 -21.63 -11.88 -20.90
CA GLU A 525 -21.55 -10.41 -20.69
C GLU A 525 -20.51 -9.75 -21.62
N ASP A 526 -19.52 -10.51 -22.12
CA ASP A 526 -18.44 -10.02 -22.99
C ASP A 526 -18.21 -10.98 -24.17
N PRO A 527 -19.20 -11.17 -25.05
CA PRO A 527 -19.12 -12.10 -26.17
C PRO A 527 -18.32 -11.48 -27.31
N TRP A 528 -17.59 -12.33 -28.04
CA TRP A 528 -16.90 -11.95 -29.28
C TRP A 528 -17.83 -12.08 -30.50
N TYR A 529 -17.86 -11.06 -31.37
CA TYR A 529 -18.58 -11.12 -32.63
C TYR A 529 -17.82 -11.98 -33.65
N CYS A 530 -18.37 -13.14 -33.99
CA CYS A 530 -17.76 -14.04 -34.98
C CYS A 530 -18.08 -13.53 -36.40
N PRO A 531 -17.07 -13.18 -37.23
CA PRO A 531 -17.30 -12.65 -38.56
C PRO A 531 -17.86 -13.72 -39.54
N ASN A 532 -17.69 -15.01 -39.24
CA ASN A 532 -18.19 -16.10 -40.01
C ASN A 532 -19.66 -16.45 -39.69
N CYS A 533 -19.99 -16.56 -38.41
CA CYS A 533 -21.37 -16.78 -37.95
C CYS A 533 -22.24 -15.51 -38.03
N LYS A 534 -21.62 -14.31 -38.06
CA LYS A 534 -22.24 -13.00 -37.99
C LYS A 534 -23.09 -12.79 -36.73
N GLU A 535 -22.66 -13.41 -35.65
CA GLU A 535 -23.34 -13.39 -34.35
C GLU A 535 -22.30 -13.30 -33.22
N HIS A 536 -22.75 -12.80 -32.05
CA HIS A 536 -21.97 -12.82 -30.85
C HIS A 536 -21.85 -14.24 -30.27
N GLN A 537 -20.62 -14.68 -30.03
CA GLN A 537 -20.29 -16.02 -29.54
C GLN A 537 -19.42 -15.95 -28.28
N GLN A 538 -19.62 -16.91 -27.38
CA GLN A 538 -18.74 -17.11 -26.22
C GLN A 538 -17.45 -17.84 -26.66
N ALA A 539 -16.61 -17.13 -27.38
CA ALA A 539 -15.38 -17.69 -27.93
C ALA A 539 -14.41 -18.14 -26.83
N THR A 540 -13.56 -19.10 -27.17
CA THR A 540 -12.39 -19.42 -26.35
C THR A 540 -11.28 -18.44 -26.71
N LYS A 541 -10.79 -17.70 -25.70
CA LYS A 541 -9.71 -16.71 -25.80
C LYS A 541 -8.43 -17.28 -25.19
N LYS A 542 -7.30 -17.03 -25.82
CA LYS A 542 -5.97 -17.27 -25.29
C LYS A 542 -5.09 -16.06 -25.57
N LEU A 543 -4.38 -15.58 -24.54
CA LEU A 543 -3.34 -14.56 -24.64
C LEU A 543 -1.98 -15.23 -24.49
N ASP A 544 -1.06 -14.94 -25.41
CA ASP A 544 0.32 -15.38 -25.34
C ASP A 544 1.24 -14.15 -25.43
N LEU A 545 2.40 -14.20 -24.79
CA LEU A 545 3.40 -13.14 -24.88
C LEU A 545 4.20 -13.32 -26.18
N TRP A 546 4.22 -12.31 -27.04
CA TRP A 546 5.01 -12.34 -28.29
C TRP A 546 6.33 -11.62 -28.12
N SER A 547 6.32 -10.37 -27.70
CA SER A 547 7.53 -9.59 -27.40
C SER A 547 7.37 -8.80 -26.12
N LEU A 548 8.45 -8.66 -25.37
CA LEU A 548 8.49 -7.98 -24.09
C LEU A 548 9.29 -6.67 -24.17
N PRO A 549 8.88 -5.62 -23.43
CA PRO A 549 9.53 -4.33 -23.44
C PRO A 549 10.85 -4.32 -22.67
N PRO A 550 11.72 -3.30 -22.88
CA PRO A 550 12.89 -3.04 -22.04
C PRO A 550 12.57 -2.89 -20.54
N VAL A 551 11.44 -2.30 -20.21
CA VAL A 551 10.91 -2.23 -18.83
C VAL A 551 9.51 -2.84 -18.81
N LEU A 552 9.38 -3.95 -18.08
CA LEU A 552 8.14 -4.68 -17.91
C LEU A 552 7.44 -4.23 -16.63
N VAL A 553 6.26 -3.67 -16.76
CA VAL A 553 5.39 -3.32 -15.64
C VAL A 553 4.39 -4.44 -15.42
N VAL A 554 4.34 -4.99 -14.21
CA VAL A 554 3.46 -6.08 -13.81
C VAL A 554 2.51 -5.61 -12.73
N HIS A 555 1.23 -5.60 -13.03
CA HIS A 555 0.16 -5.31 -12.09
C HIS A 555 -0.42 -6.62 -11.54
N LEU A 556 -0.39 -6.79 -10.22
CA LEU A 556 -1.00 -7.92 -9.53
C LEU A 556 -2.48 -7.59 -9.25
N LYS A 557 -3.39 -8.29 -9.92
CA LYS A 557 -4.84 -8.03 -9.81
C LYS A 557 -5.37 -8.47 -8.45
N ARG A 558 -5.06 -7.69 -7.41
CA ARG A 558 -5.44 -7.97 -6.01
C ARG A 558 -6.87 -7.55 -5.69
N PHE A 559 -7.37 -6.50 -6.32
CA PHE A 559 -8.73 -6.00 -6.07
C PHE A 559 -9.73 -6.73 -6.95
N SER A 560 -10.66 -7.43 -6.32
CA SER A 560 -11.74 -8.17 -6.97
C SER A 560 -13.07 -7.50 -6.68
N TYR A 561 -13.80 -7.16 -7.75
CA TYR A 561 -15.13 -6.60 -7.69
C TYR A 561 -16.13 -7.63 -8.24
N SER A 562 -17.04 -8.12 -7.41
CA SER A 562 -18.17 -8.92 -7.85
C SER A 562 -19.49 -8.21 -7.48
N ARG A 563 -20.63 -8.65 -8.05
CA ARG A 563 -21.95 -8.09 -7.72
C ARG A 563 -22.26 -8.15 -6.22
N TYR A 564 -21.60 -9.04 -5.47
CA TYR A 564 -21.94 -9.35 -4.08
C TYR A 564 -20.79 -9.11 -3.09
N MET A 565 -19.54 -9.01 -3.57
CA MET A 565 -18.37 -8.85 -2.69
C MET A 565 -17.30 -7.96 -3.32
N ARG A 566 -16.69 -7.13 -2.49
CA ARG A 566 -15.47 -6.40 -2.77
C ARG A 566 -14.39 -6.99 -1.88
N ASP A 567 -13.37 -7.57 -2.46
CA ASP A 567 -12.32 -8.27 -1.73
C ASP A 567 -10.94 -7.89 -2.23
N LYS A 568 -9.97 -7.83 -1.30
CA LYS A 568 -8.55 -7.68 -1.61
C LYS A 568 -7.84 -9.01 -1.36
N LEU A 569 -7.19 -9.54 -2.38
CA LEU A 569 -6.40 -10.76 -2.29
C LEU A 569 -5.05 -10.46 -1.64
N ASP A 570 -4.91 -10.82 -0.36
CA ASP A 570 -3.69 -10.60 0.45
C ASP A 570 -2.69 -11.76 0.38
N SER A 571 -2.82 -12.67 -0.57
CA SER A 571 -1.88 -13.77 -0.76
C SER A 571 -0.48 -13.25 -1.08
N LEU A 572 0.54 -13.86 -0.46
CA LEU A 572 1.92 -13.57 -0.82
C LEU A 572 2.22 -14.11 -2.21
N VAL A 573 2.66 -13.24 -3.09
CA VAL A 573 3.25 -13.61 -4.38
C VAL A 573 4.76 -13.52 -4.23
N ASP A 574 5.45 -14.64 -4.38
CA ASP A 574 6.90 -14.70 -4.40
C ASP A 574 7.39 -14.34 -5.81
N PHE A 575 8.21 -13.28 -5.88
CA PHE A 575 8.77 -12.79 -7.14
C PHE A 575 10.28 -12.56 -7.02
N PRO A 576 11.05 -12.88 -8.08
CA PRO A 576 12.50 -12.73 -8.05
C PRO A 576 12.93 -11.25 -8.07
N LEU A 577 13.97 -10.91 -7.32
CA LEU A 577 14.59 -9.59 -7.35
C LEU A 577 15.57 -9.42 -8.52
N SER A 578 16.14 -10.50 -9.01
CA SER A 578 17.10 -10.54 -10.12
C SER A 578 16.93 -11.80 -10.95
N ASP A 579 17.47 -11.76 -12.16
CA ASP A 579 17.54 -12.91 -13.09
C ASP A 579 16.19 -13.59 -13.38
N MET A 580 15.10 -12.80 -13.47
CA MET A 580 13.82 -13.34 -13.87
C MET A 580 13.85 -13.73 -15.34
N GLU A 581 13.85 -15.02 -15.61
CA GLU A 581 13.84 -15.56 -16.97
C GLU A 581 12.43 -15.57 -17.54
N MET A 582 12.24 -14.83 -18.64
CA MET A 582 10.94 -14.68 -19.29
C MET A 582 10.84 -15.34 -20.67
N SER A 583 11.95 -15.85 -21.22
CA SER A 583 11.94 -16.47 -22.55
C SER A 583 11.06 -17.71 -22.63
N GLU A 584 10.88 -18.46 -21.54
CA GLU A 584 9.98 -19.62 -21.50
C GLU A 584 8.49 -19.25 -21.72
N PHE A 585 8.10 -17.99 -21.50
CA PHE A 585 6.73 -17.51 -21.71
C PHE A 585 6.51 -16.89 -23.09
N LEU A 586 7.59 -16.66 -23.85
CA LEU A 586 7.51 -16.10 -25.19
C LEU A 586 7.23 -17.21 -26.21
N ILE A 587 6.26 -16.96 -27.07
CA ILE A 587 5.90 -17.90 -28.16
C ILE A 587 6.62 -17.60 -29.47
N ASP A 588 7.38 -16.49 -29.56
CA ASP A 588 8.23 -16.20 -30.69
C ASP A 588 9.46 -17.16 -30.66
N PRO A 589 9.62 -18.06 -31.62
CA PRO A 589 10.74 -19.02 -31.64
C PRO A 589 12.11 -18.37 -31.82
N ASN A 590 12.15 -17.09 -32.21
CA ASN A 590 13.38 -16.30 -32.37
C ASN A 590 13.64 -15.37 -31.19
N ALA A 591 12.80 -15.38 -30.16
CA ALA A 591 13.03 -14.63 -28.93
C ALA A 591 14.31 -15.15 -28.26
N GLY A 592 15.33 -14.29 -28.17
CA GLY A 592 16.54 -14.59 -27.41
C GLY A 592 16.32 -14.64 -25.90
N PRO A 593 17.40 -14.89 -25.12
CA PRO A 593 17.32 -14.82 -23.66
C PRO A 593 16.73 -13.50 -23.20
N CYS A 594 15.75 -13.56 -22.30
CA CYS A 594 15.01 -12.40 -21.85
C CYS A 594 14.97 -12.39 -20.33
N ARG A 595 15.99 -11.78 -19.71
CA ARG A 595 16.17 -11.72 -18.27
C ARG A 595 15.92 -10.33 -17.73
N TYR A 596 15.23 -10.28 -16.60
CA TYR A 596 14.81 -9.04 -15.95
C TYR A 596 15.29 -8.96 -14.51
N ASP A 597 15.63 -7.75 -14.08
CA ASP A 597 15.89 -7.42 -12.70
C ASP A 597 14.82 -6.45 -12.18
N LEU A 598 14.35 -6.68 -10.96
CA LEU A 598 13.41 -5.78 -10.30
C LEU A 598 14.08 -4.45 -9.98
N ILE A 599 13.42 -3.34 -10.32
CA ILE A 599 13.91 -1.98 -10.04
C ILE A 599 13.00 -1.19 -9.12
N ALA A 600 11.70 -1.50 -9.09
CA ALA A 600 10.77 -0.82 -8.18
C ALA A 600 9.53 -1.67 -7.90
N VAL A 601 8.88 -1.41 -6.75
CA VAL A 601 7.62 -2.01 -6.34
C VAL A 601 6.74 -0.94 -5.73
N SER A 602 5.51 -0.80 -6.23
CA SER A 602 4.45 -0.06 -5.54
C SER A 602 3.72 -1.03 -4.61
N ASN A 603 3.63 -0.70 -3.33
CA ASN A 603 2.99 -1.48 -2.29
C ASN A 603 1.65 -0.88 -1.90
N HIS A 604 0.68 -1.71 -1.53
CA HIS A 604 -0.57 -1.28 -0.93
C HIS A 604 -0.83 -2.04 0.38
N TYR A 605 -0.98 -1.30 1.46
CA TYR A 605 -1.32 -1.80 2.81
C TYR A 605 -2.77 -1.48 3.13
N GLY A 606 -3.44 -2.36 3.88
CA GLY A 606 -4.84 -2.16 4.25
C GLY A 606 -5.84 -2.81 3.29
N GLY A 607 -7.13 -2.57 3.50
CA GLY A 607 -8.24 -3.15 2.76
C GLY A 607 -8.77 -2.27 1.64
N MET A 608 -9.96 -2.63 1.10
CA MET A 608 -10.62 -1.94 -0.01
C MET A 608 -11.16 -0.54 0.33
N GLY A 609 -11.49 -0.29 1.60
CA GLY A 609 -12.12 0.96 2.04
C GLY A 609 -11.15 2.02 2.56
N GLY A 610 -9.88 1.70 2.61
CA GLY A 610 -8.83 2.57 3.09
C GLY A 610 -7.51 1.83 3.17
N GLY A 611 -6.42 2.51 2.93
CA GLY A 611 -5.10 1.90 2.93
C GLY A 611 -4.02 2.94 2.73
N HIS A 612 -2.80 2.47 2.61
CA HIS A 612 -1.63 3.31 2.38
C HIS A 612 -0.74 2.71 1.31
N TYR A 613 -0.22 3.58 0.44
CA TYR A 613 0.72 3.20 -0.60
C TYR A 613 2.12 3.67 -0.25
N THR A 614 3.11 2.80 -0.49
CA THR A 614 4.53 3.13 -0.44
C THR A 614 5.22 2.57 -1.67
N ALA A 615 6.49 2.93 -1.90
CA ALA A 615 7.29 2.34 -2.94
C ALA A 615 8.62 1.83 -2.40
N TYR A 616 9.05 0.66 -2.85
CA TYR A 616 10.46 0.28 -2.81
C TYR A 616 11.06 0.56 -4.19
N ALA A 617 12.19 1.21 -4.24
CA ALA A 617 12.87 1.44 -5.50
C ALA A 617 14.39 1.37 -5.35
N LYS A 618 15.04 0.91 -6.41
CA LYS A 618 16.49 0.80 -6.49
C LYS A 618 17.06 2.05 -7.15
N ASN A 619 17.87 2.80 -6.41
CA ASN A 619 18.49 4.00 -6.94
C ASN A 619 19.55 3.63 -8.00
N LYS A 620 19.47 4.25 -9.18
CA LYS A 620 20.35 3.96 -10.31
C LYS A 620 21.82 4.36 -10.13
N ASP A 621 22.09 5.27 -9.18
CA ASP A 621 23.43 5.84 -9.00
C ASP A 621 24.26 5.04 -7.98
N ASP A 622 23.63 4.52 -6.91
CA ASP A 622 24.30 3.75 -5.86
C ASP A 622 23.92 2.27 -5.78
N ASP A 623 22.98 1.85 -6.62
CA ASP A 623 22.51 0.46 -6.76
C ASP A 623 21.87 -0.12 -5.48
N LYS A 624 21.42 0.76 -4.56
CA LYS A 624 20.80 0.39 -3.29
C LYS A 624 19.29 0.54 -3.31
N TRP A 625 18.63 -0.25 -2.48
CA TRP A 625 17.18 -0.19 -2.28
C TRP A 625 16.80 0.81 -1.22
N TYR A 626 15.73 1.55 -1.48
CA TYR A 626 15.14 2.53 -0.58
C TYR A 626 13.64 2.33 -0.48
N ASN A 627 13.12 2.63 0.71
CA ASN A 627 11.68 2.73 0.98
C ASN A 627 11.28 4.20 0.88
N PHE A 628 10.32 4.47 0.03
CA PHE A 628 9.70 5.77 -0.16
C PHE A 628 8.30 5.73 0.45
N ASP A 629 8.14 6.38 1.58
CA ASP A 629 6.88 6.50 2.31
C ASP A 629 6.53 7.99 2.41
N ASP A 630 5.76 8.46 1.43
CA ASP A 630 5.45 9.88 1.22
C ASP A 630 6.72 10.76 1.28
N SER A 631 6.82 11.66 2.25
CA SER A 631 7.97 12.55 2.41
C SER A 631 9.22 11.87 3.02
N SER A 632 9.08 10.66 3.53
CA SER A 632 10.16 9.92 4.17
C SER A 632 10.86 8.99 3.17
N VAL A 633 12.19 9.01 3.16
CA VAL A 633 13.01 8.08 2.38
C VAL A 633 14.01 7.43 3.32
N SER A 634 14.00 6.10 3.36
CA SER A 634 14.88 5.31 4.22
C SER A 634 15.50 4.14 3.45
N PRO A 635 16.71 3.69 3.82
CA PRO A 635 17.28 2.47 3.26
C PRO A 635 16.35 1.27 3.46
N ALA A 636 16.25 0.41 2.46
CA ALA A 636 15.46 -0.81 2.53
C ALA A 636 16.35 -2.06 2.40
N ASN A 637 16.05 -3.08 3.20
CA ASN A 637 16.69 -4.38 3.07
C ASN A 637 15.99 -5.22 1.99
N LYS A 638 16.76 -6.00 1.24
CA LYS A 638 16.22 -6.86 0.17
C LYS A 638 15.13 -7.83 0.66
N ASP A 639 15.24 -8.31 1.89
CA ASP A 639 14.29 -9.25 2.51
C ASP A 639 12.89 -8.63 2.75
N GLN A 640 12.79 -7.31 2.74
CA GLN A 640 11.52 -6.58 2.95
C GLN A 640 10.75 -6.34 1.65
N ILE A 641 11.39 -6.46 0.49
CA ILE A 641 10.82 -6.08 -0.81
C ILE A 641 9.71 -7.03 -1.23
N VAL A 642 9.92 -8.34 -1.04
CA VAL A 642 8.92 -9.36 -1.36
C VAL A 642 7.94 -9.46 -0.19
N SER A 643 6.74 -8.92 -0.38
CA SER A 643 5.73 -8.89 0.66
C SER A 643 4.31 -9.06 0.09
N LYS A 644 3.35 -9.29 0.97
CA LYS A 644 1.91 -9.31 0.62
C LYS A 644 1.40 -7.96 0.11
N ALA A 645 2.10 -6.88 0.42
CA ALA A 645 1.72 -5.54 0.02
C ALA A 645 2.09 -5.22 -1.44
N ALA A 646 2.96 -6.00 -2.07
CA ALA A 646 3.37 -5.78 -3.46
C ALA A 646 2.15 -5.74 -4.39
N TYR A 647 2.03 -4.65 -5.15
CA TYR A 647 0.87 -4.39 -6.01
C TYR A 647 1.26 -4.17 -7.47
N VAL A 648 2.23 -3.31 -7.75
CA VAL A 648 2.78 -3.11 -9.09
C VAL A 648 4.29 -3.28 -9.06
N LEU A 649 4.82 -4.14 -9.93
CA LEU A 649 6.23 -4.47 -10.03
C LEU A 649 6.81 -3.86 -11.31
N PHE A 650 8.03 -3.33 -11.23
CA PHE A 650 8.78 -2.79 -12.35
C PHE A 650 10.06 -3.60 -12.53
N TYR A 651 10.16 -4.26 -13.68
CA TYR A 651 11.31 -5.07 -14.08
C TYR A 651 12.03 -4.45 -15.25
N GLN A 652 13.35 -4.32 -15.16
CA GLN A 652 14.20 -3.85 -16.25
C GLN A 652 14.99 -5.00 -16.86
N ARG A 653 15.00 -5.08 -18.20
CA ARG A 653 15.74 -6.09 -18.93
C ARG A 653 17.25 -5.87 -18.84
N GLN A 654 18.02 -6.93 -18.59
CA GLN A 654 19.46 -6.86 -18.33
C GLN A 654 20.28 -6.37 -19.53
N ASP A 655 19.89 -6.66 -20.77
CA ASP A 655 20.58 -6.22 -21.98
C ASP A 655 20.59 -4.69 -22.14
N THR A 656 19.64 -3.99 -21.55
CA THR A 656 19.62 -2.52 -21.50
C THR A 656 20.69 -1.94 -20.59
N LEU A 657 21.19 -2.73 -19.63
CA LEU A 657 22.26 -2.34 -18.70
C LEU A 657 23.66 -2.55 -19.29
N GLU A 658 23.86 -3.57 -20.14
CA GLU A 658 25.19 -3.86 -20.74
C GLU A 658 25.68 -2.74 -21.68
N LYS A 659 24.77 -2.04 -22.36
CA LYS A 659 25.07 -0.88 -23.18
C LYS A 659 25.60 0.34 -22.37
N ARG A 660 25.56 0.31 -21.05
CA ARG A 660 25.99 1.37 -20.15
C ARG A 660 27.36 1.13 -19.51
N ARG A 661 27.89 -0.09 -19.52
CA ARG A 661 29.25 -0.32 -19.03
C ARG A 661 30.22 0.28 -20.03
N PRO A 662 31.04 1.29 -19.67
CA PRO A 662 32.09 1.77 -20.57
C PRO A 662 33.00 0.60 -20.87
N SER A 663 33.24 0.34 -22.17
CA SER A 663 34.22 -0.64 -22.60
C SER A 663 35.54 -0.35 -21.87
N LYS A 664 36.03 -1.31 -21.08
CA LYS A 664 37.36 -1.24 -20.50
C LYS A 664 38.33 -0.96 -21.66
N ARG A 665 38.87 0.24 -21.73
CA ARG A 665 39.97 0.56 -22.62
C ARG A 665 41.06 -0.49 -22.33
N GLN A 666 41.31 -1.31 -23.32
CA GLN A 666 42.53 -2.11 -23.35
C GLN A 666 43.71 -1.15 -23.21
N GLN A 667 44.35 -1.16 -22.08
CA GLN A 667 45.69 -0.59 -21.95
C GLN A 667 46.62 -1.51 -22.73
N HIS A 668 47.08 -1.03 -23.87
CA HIS A 668 48.21 -1.60 -24.54
C HIS A 668 49.46 -1.33 -23.66
N PRO A 669 50.27 -2.34 -23.29
CA PRO A 669 51.58 -2.10 -22.71
C PRO A 669 52.48 -1.63 -23.83
N SER A 670 53.13 -0.49 -23.62
CA SER A 670 54.32 -0.05 -24.36
C SER A 670 55.57 -0.54 -23.66
#